data_5e21a186306795c3a8553f1bf1aa8510
#
_entry.id   5e21a186306795c3a8553f1bf1aa8510
#
_cell.length_a   1.000
_cell.length_b   1.000
_cell.length_c   1.000
_cell.angle_alpha   90.00
_cell.angle_beta   90.00
_cell.angle_gamma   90.00
#
_symmetry.space_group_name_H-M   'P 1'
#
loop_
_entity.id
_entity.type
_entity.pdbx_description
1 polymer ?
#
loop_
_entity_poly.entity_id
_entity_poly.type
_entity_poly.pdbx_seq_one_letter_code
_entity_poly.pdbx_strand_id
1 'polypeptide(L)'
;MARMFIRQTRTNNKITGEGYFTFRLVRGERIAGKVRQITVLNLGRHFPILQDHWPLLCSRMEQLLAPQSLLCALDCPDHIERAAQRYVAQLIARAPSSPGAGADAGAGASIAGADTASADQVAQVDQVDQADPVGAGKTAPPAPASTSDLQTVDIDSIEDSQPRSIGVEHVALHAIAQLGLVDKLTQLGINGVMRACILGNLIGRIAAPASELATWNWLQTESALGELLDVDFAGLSHMRLYRASDILMGQRQKMEAHVFGAVTSLFGLTETVTLYDLTNTYMEGQSELNEAAQFGHSKEKRSDCPLVTLGLVLDGSGFVRRSKTFEGNVSEGATLQVMLTGLQALPGALVIMDAGIATQANVDWLIEHRYRYLVVRRGGVRSFDAAQSVATQTQGGETVRLQKVMGADGKELALYCHSEGRQAKEEAMVQRFCAAFEAGLQKIVDGLSKPRTEKSVTKVQERIGRLKQKSRGASQHYQITLTPHESGKTVAALSWKKELVQGSMASHPGVYCLRTNVLDWDEDRLWQTYATLTDIESVFRSLKSELGLRPVFHHTQERVDGHLFITVLAYQCVQLIRTELKACGISESWATLRKTLQVQRRTTTSMRRADGHTLHVRKTSKAEPALMRIYQALGISASPGGVKKLVV
;
A
#
# COMPACT_ATOMS: atom_id res chain seq x y z
N MET A 1 3.67 24.84 -42.78
CA MET A 1 4.41 24.21 -41.67
C MET A 1 5.70 23.59 -42.19
N ALA A 2 6.79 23.71 -41.45
CA ALA A 2 8.01 22.97 -41.77
C ALA A 2 7.79 21.48 -41.46
N ARG A 3 7.99 20.61 -42.44
CA ARG A 3 7.75 19.16 -42.33
C ARG A 3 8.60 18.53 -41.22
N MET A 4 7.98 17.70 -40.40
CA MET A 4 8.68 16.84 -39.44
C MET A 4 9.26 15.61 -40.14
N PHE A 5 10.42 15.15 -39.69
CA PHE A 5 11.02 13.91 -40.16
C PHE A 5 11.84 13.23 -39.05
N ILE A 6 12.05 11.93 -39.21
CA ILE A 6 12.83 11.15 -38.26
C ILE A 6 14.27 11.07 -38.75
N ARG A 7 15.20 11.48 -37.86
CA ARG A 7 16.64 11.37 -38.10
C ARG A 7 17.22 10.23 -37.28
N GLN A 8 17.88 9.32 -37.97
CA GLN A 8 18.66 8.25 -37.35
C GLN A 8 20.13 8.70 -37.27
N THR A 9 20.74 8.53 -36.11
CA THR A 9 22.16 8.85 -35.86
C THR A 9 22.86 7.64 -35.29
N ARG A 10 23.97 7.22 -35.86
CA ARG A 10 24.82 6.16 -35.33
C ARG A 10 25.73 6.76 -34.25
N THR A 11 25.76 6.15 -33.10
CA THR A 11 26.57 6.54 -31.93
C THR A 11 27.32 5.32 -31.42
N ASN A 12 28.58 5.45 -31.09
CA ASN A 12 29.36 4.35 -30.49
C ASN A 12 29.31 4.47 -28.97
N ASN A 13 29.13 3.34 -28.29
CA ASN A 13 29.24 3.28 -26.85
C ASN A 13 30.71 3.50 -26.44
N LYS A 14 30.97 4.51 -25.63
CA LYS A 14 32.34 4.87 -25.20
C LYS A 14 33.01 3.78 -24.33
N ILE A 15 32.22 2.88 -23.71
CA ILE A 15 32.71 1.84 -22.80
C ILE A 15 32.90 0.50 -23.53
N THR A 16 31.93 0.09 -24.37
CA THR A 16 31.94 -1.22 -25.04
C THR A 16 32.41 -1.16 -26.48
N GLY A 17 32.56 0.03 -27.08
CA GLY A 17 32.89 0.20 -28.49
C GLY A 17 31.77 -0.13 -29.47
N GLU A 18 30.65 -0.70 -29.03
CA GLU A 18 29.56 -1.12 -29.87
C GLU A 18 28.78 0.07 -30.45
N GLY A 19 28.52 0.02 -31.76
CA GLY A 19 27.70 1.01 -32.46
C GLY A 19 26.21 0.77 -32.22
N TYR A 20 25.46 1.81 -31.87
CA TYR A 20 24.01 1.77 -31.76
C TYR A 20 23.38 2.97 -32.45
N PHE A 21 22.09 2.84 -32.80
CA PHE A 21 21.34 3.93 -33.41
C PHE A 21 20.50 4.67 -32.39
N THR A 22 20.42 6.00 -32.55
CA THR A 22 19.48 6.85 -31.86
C THR A 22 18.56 7.52 -32.84
N PHE A 23 17.29 7.66 -32.48
CA PHE A 23 16.26 8.23 -33.34
C PHE A 23 15.75 9.54 -32.75
N ARG A 24 15.57 10.55 -33.56
CA ARG A 24 15.08 11.88 -33.15
C ARG A 24 14.04 12.36 -34.14
N LEU A 25 12.93 12.92 -33.64
CA LEU A 25 12.00 13.69 -34.43
C LEU A 25 12.56 15.10 -34.61
N VAL A 26 12.69 15.55 -35.83
CA VAL A 26 13.35 16.81 -36.17
C VAL A 26 12.41 17.64 -37.05
N ARG A 27 12.41 18.96 -36.82
CA ARG A 27 11.71 19.94 -37.66
C ARG A 27 12.72 20.93 -38.26
N GLY A 28 12.55 21.29 -39.54
CA GLY A 28 13.35 22.34 -40.16
C GLY A 28 12.75 23.71 -39.83
N GLU A 29 13.52 24.65 -39.29
CA GLU A 29 13.09 26.03 -39.08
C GLU A 29 14.02 27.00 -39.80
N ARG A 30 13.45 28.06 -40.37
CA ARG A 30 14.24 29.13 -41.00
C ARG A 30 14.58 30.17 -39.96
N ILE A 31 15.85 30.21 -39.52
CA ILE A 31 16.36 31.18 -38.57
C ILE A 31 17.43 32.03 -39.28
N ALA A 32 17.23 33.34 -39.34
CA ALA A 32 18.13 34.29 -40.00
C ALA A 32 18.49 33.90 -41.46
N GLY A 33 17.47 33.46 -42.24
CA GLY A 33 17.65 33.10 -43.65
C GLY A 33 18.21 31.70 -43.90
N LYS A 34 18.69 30.98 -42.89
CA LYS A 34 19.25 29.62 -43.00
C LYS A 34 18.27 28.59 -42.41
N VAL A 35 18.11 27.45 -43.07
CA VAL A 35 17.33 26.32 -42.53
C VAL A 35 18.16 25.60 -41.47
N ARG A 36 17.67 25.61 -40.23
CA ARG A 36 18.25 24.83 -39.14
C ARG A 36 17.32 23.69 -38.76
N GLN A 37 17.91 22.54 -38.44
CA GLN A 37 17.17 21.38 -37.96
C GLN A 37 17.11 21.44 -36.42
N ILE A 38 15.89 21.51 -35.89
CA ILE A 38 15.65 21.52 -34.45
C ILE A 38 15.10 20.16 -34.03
N THR A 39 15.71 19.54 -33.01
CA THR A 39 15.18 18.31 -32.42
C THR A 39 13.94 18.62 -31.59
N VAL A 40 12.81 18.09 -32.00
CA VAL A 40 11.49 18.30 -31.37
C VAL A 40 11.24 17.25 -30.30
N LEU A 41 11.67 16.00 -30.58
CA LEU A 41 11.51 14.89 -29.63
C LEU A 41 12.64 13.87 -29.80
N ASN A 42 13.15 13.34 -28.69
CA ASN A 42 14.08 12.22 -28.70
C ASN A 42 13.28 10.91 -28.66
N LEU A 43 13.37 10.09 -29.70
CA LEU A 43 12.65 8.82 -29.82
C LEU A 43 13.41 7.64 -29.21
N GLY A 44 14.65 7.88 -28.74
CA GLY A 44 15.45 6.87 -28.03
C GLY A 44 16.24 5.92 -28.95
N ARG A 45 16.74 4.81 -28.35
CA ARG A 45 17.49 3.76 -29.06
C ARG A 45 16.59 2.67 -29.63
N HIS A 46 15.47 2.40 -28.99
CA HIS A 46 14.53 1.33 -29.32
C HIS A 46 13.28 1.94 -29.96
N PHE A 47 13.44 2.46 -31.16
CA PHE A 47 12.33 2.99 -31.96
C PHE A 47 11.71 1.86 -32.79
N PRO A 48 10.46 1.42 -32.49
CA PRO A 48 9.90 0.17 -33.02
C PRO A 48 9.29 0.30 -34.41
N ILE A 49 9.23 1.53 -34.98
CA ILE A 49 8.59 1.77 -36.30
C ILE A 49 9.60 1.55 -37.42
N LEU A 50 9.22 0.74 -38.40
CA LEU A 50 10.05 0.49 -39.59
C LEU A 50 10.27 1.77 -40.39
N GLN A 51 11.43 1.87 -41.02
CA GLN A 51 11.86 3.07 -41.74
C GLN A 51 10.88 3.50 -42.85
N ASP A 52 10.28 2.56 -43.53
CA ASP A 52 9.28 2.79 -44.58
C ASP A 52 8.01 3.48 -44.05
N HIS A 53 7.72 3.35 -42.78
CA HIS A 53 6.57 3.97 -42.11
C HIS A 53 6.86 5.33 -41.47
N TRP A 54 8.11 5.82 -41.47
CA TRP A 54 8.46 7.12 -40.88
C TRP A 54 7.74 8.30 -41.49
N PRO A 55 7.64 8.39 -42.84
CA PRO A 55 6.90 9.49 -43.48
C PRO A 55 5.41 9.47 -43.07
N LEU A 56 4.80 8.28 -42.99
CA LEU A 56 3.39 8.12 -42.60
C LEU A 56 3.18 8.54 -41.15
N LEU A 57 4.07 8.10 -40.25
CA LEU A 57 4.04 8.50 -38.83
C LEU A 57 4.16 10.03 -38.68
N CYS A 58 5.13 10.67 -39.35
CA CYS A 58 5.30 12.10 -39.26
C CYS A 58 4.08 12.85 -39.84
N SER A 59 3.53 12.43 -40.97
CA SER A 59 2.34 13.02 -41.57
C SER A 59 1.12 12.87 -40.67
N ARG A 60 0.97 11.71 -39.99
CA ARG A 60 -0.12 11.49 -39.02
C ARG A 60 0.03 12.33 -37.75
N MET A 61 1.26 12.51 -37.27
CA MET A 61 1.54 13.42 -36.17
C MET A 61 1.21 14.88 -36.51
N GLU A 62 1.60 15.33 -37.72
CA GLU A 62 1.26 16.66 -38.22
C GLU A 62 -0.26 16.85 -38.33
N GLN A 63 -0.99 15.83 -38.78
CA GLN A 63 -2.45 15.83 -38.82
C GLN A 63 -3.10 15.94 -37.42
N LEU A 64 -2.60 15.18 -36.45
CA LEU A 64 -3.11 15.22 -35.09
C LEU A 64 -2.80 16.55 -34.39
N LEU A 65 -1.71 17.21 -34.74
CA LEU A 65 -1.35 18.53 -34.23
C LEU A 65 -2.15 19.65 -34.91
N ALA A 66 -2.48 19.51 -36.20
CA ALA A 66 -3.23 20.47 -36.99
C ALA A 66 -4.28 19.75 -37.86
N PRO A 67 -5.42 19.35 -37.31
CA PRO A 67 -6.41 18.47 -37.93
C PRO A 67 -6.95 18.97 -39.28
N GLN A 68 -6.79 20.23 -39.62
CA GLN A 68 -7.40 20.86 -40.79
C GLN A 68 -6.46 21.01 -42.00
N SER A 69 -5.23 20.57 -41.91
CA SER A 69 -4.27 20.71 -42.99
C SER A 69 -4.48 19.71 -44.15
N LEU A 70 -5.41 18.76 -44.02
CA LEU A 70 -5.62 17.72 -45.04
C LEU A 70 -7.13 17.44 -45.26
N LEU A 71 -7.53 17.46 -46.54
CA LEU A 71 -8.88 17.20 -47.02
C LEU A 71 -9.32 15.71 -46.90
N CYS A 72 -8.41 14.79 -46.59
CA CYS A 72 -8.67 13.36 -46.46
C CYS A 72 -8.01 12.78 -45.21
N ALA A 73 -8.74 11.92 -44.48
CA ALA A 73 -8.16 11.11 -43.40
C ALA A 73 -7.08 10.17 -44.04
N LEU A 74 -5.88 10.17 -43.46
CA LEU A 74 -4.85 9.20 -43.82
C LEU A 74 -5.30 7.83 -43.29
N ASP A 75 -5.41 6.84 -44.18
CA ASP A 75 -5.54 5.45 -43.78
C ASP A 75 -4.25 5.04 -43.09
N CYS A 76 -4.31 4.85 -41.79
CA CYS A 76 -3.15 4.66 -40.93
C CYS A 76 -3.28 3.35 -40.15
N PRO A 77 -2.32 2.41 -40.29
CA PRO A 77 -2.33 1.19 -39.51
C PRO A 77 -2.36 1.49 -38.02
N ASP A 78 -3.11 0.69 -37.21
CA ASP A 78 -3.33 0.89 -35.77
C ASP A 78 -2.05 1.14 -34.98
N HIS A 79 -0.95 0.47 -35.30
CA HIS A 79 0.32 0.63 -34.59
C HIS A 79 0.98 1.98 -34.87
N ILE A 80 0.78 2.56 -36.08
CA ILE A 80 1.26 3.91 -36.44
C ILE A 80 0.36 4.96 -35.80
N GLU A 81 -0.96 4.75 -35.82
CA GLU A 81 -1.93 5.63 -35.18
C GLU A 81 -1.62 5.78 -33.69
N ARG A 82 -1.47 4.66 -32.98
CA ARG A 82 -1.09 4.67 -31.55
C ARG A 82 0.25 5.35 -31.29
N ALA A 83 1.24 5.13 -32.15
CA ALA A 83 2.54 5.79 -32.03
C ALA A 83 2.43 7.31 -32.27
N ALA A 84 1.66 7.74 -33.28
CA ALA A 84 1.45 9.15 -33.59
C ALA A 84 0.76 9.87 -32.41
N GLN A 85 -0.33 9.31 -31.88
CA GLN A 85 -1.04 9.86 -30.72
C GLN A 85 -0.12 9.97 -29.50
N ARG A 86 0.68 8.95 -29.23
CA ARG A 86 1.65 8.94 -28.12
C ARG A 86 2.69 10.06 -28.27
N TYR A 87 3.32 10.20 -29.43
CA TYR A 87 4.35 11.21 -29.63
C TYR A 87 3.78 12.63 -29.65
N VAL A 88 2.58 12.83 -30.17
CA VAL A 88 1.87 14.10 -30.07
C VAL A 88 1.58 14.47 -28.61
N ALA A 89 1.13 13.51 -27.81
CA ALA A 89 0.94 13.72 -26.37
C ALA A 89 2.22 14.18 -25.67
N GLN A 90 3.35 13.56 -25.99
CA GLN A 90 4.66 13.95 -25.42
C GLN A 90 5.08 15.35 -25.85
N LEU A 91 4.84 15.74 -27.11
CA LEU A 91 5.12 17.08 -27.58
C LEU A 91 4.32 18.14 -26.81
N ILE A 92 3.02 17.88 -26.58
CA ILE A 92 2.14 18.78 -25.83
C ILE A 92 2.57 18.85 -24.36
N ALA A 93 2.90 17.72 -23.75
CA ALA A 93 3.31 17.67 -22.34
C ALA A 93 4.65 18.38 -22.07
N ARG A 94 5.56 18.42 -23.06
CA ARG A 94 6.86 19.10 -22.99
C ARG A 94 6.83 20.57 -23.43
N ALA A 95 5.68 21.08 -23.83
CA ALA A 95 5.55 22.49 -24.15
C ALA A 95 5.91 23.37 -22.95
N PRO A 96 6.51 24.57 -23.16
CA PRO A 96 6.89 25.45 -22.06
C PRO A 96 5.69 25.82 -21.19
N SER A 97 5.91 25.92 -19.89
CA SER A 97 4.90 26.38 -18.94
C SER A 97 4.65 27.87 -19.14
N SER A 98 3.40 28.32 -19.15
CA SER A 98 3.10 29.75 -19.20
C SER A 98 3.59 30.43 -17.89
N PRO A 99 4.31 31.54 -17.93
CA PRO A 99 4.64 32.33 -16.75
C PRO A 99 3.35 32.94 -16.19
N GLY A 100 2.86 32.42 -15.06
CA GLY A 100 1.68 32.99 -14.42
C GLY A 100 0.86 32.09 -13.50
N ALA A 101 1.24 30.84 -13.26
CA ALA A 101 0.62 30.00 -12.24
C ALA A 101 1.62 29.75 -11.13
N GLY A 102 1.43 30.42 -10.00
CA GLY A 102 2.02 30.22 -8.69
C GLY A 102 3.43 29.62 -8.65
N ALA A 103 4.43 30.47 -8.43
CA ALA A 103 5.71 30.03 -7.95
C ALA A 103 5.53 29.53 -6.51
N ASP A 104 5.23 28.25 -6.35
CA ASP A 104 5.52 27.51 -5.15
C ASP A 104 6.39 26.33 -5.56
N ALA A 105 7.67 26.49 -5.26
CA ALA A 105 8.71 25.52 -5.48
C ALA A 105 8.53 24.35 -4.50
N GLY A 106 7.58 23.49 -4.79
CA GLY A 106 7.62 22.12 -4.32
C GLY A 106 8.65 21.40 -5.20
N ALA A 107 9.76 21.00 -4.61
CA ALA A 107 10.86 20.32 -5.27
C ALA A 107 10.40 19.07 -6.01
N GLY A 108 9.93 19.24 -7.22
CA GLY A 108 9.91 18.20 -8.24
C GLY A 108 11.35 18.01 -8.69
N ALA A 109 12.08 17.15 -7.98
CA ALA A 109 13.39 16.72 -8.44
C ALA A 109 13.22 16.13 -9.83
N SER A 110 13.69 16.85 -10.84
CA SER A 110 13.82 16.37 -12.22
C SER A 110 14.62 15.08 -12.20
N ILE A 111 13.95 13.94 -12.39
CA ILE A 111 14.58 12.61 -12.39
C ILE A 111 15.34 12.37 -13.70
N ALA A 112 15.19 13.22 -14.67
CA ALA A 112 15.91 13.20 -15.95
C ALA A 112 17.11 14.15 -15.91
N GLY A 113 18.11 13.81 -15.10
CA GLY A 113 19.40 14.49 -15.06
C GLY A 113 20.51 13.61 -15.59
N ALA A 114 20.96 13.93 -16.78
CA ALA A 114 22.31 13.78 -17.28
C ALA A 114 22.96 12.39 -17.31
N ASP A 115 22.85 11.71 -18.45
CA ASP A 115 23.96 10.98 -19.05
C ASP A 115 24.34 11.64 -20.38
N THR A 116 24.89 12.83 -20.33
CA THR A 116 25.75 13.39 -21.37
C THR A 116 26.94 14.03 -20.68
N ALA A 117 27.97 13.22 -20.43
CA ALA A 117 29.28 13.72 -20.15
C ALA A 117 29.79 14.46 -21.40
N SER A 118 30.08 15.74 -21.28
CA SER A 118 31.02 16.43 -22.13
C SER A 118 32.03 17.08 -21.22
N ALA A 119 33.26 16.57 -21.34
CA ALA A 119 34.45 17.08 -20.67
C ALA A 119 34.90 18.39 -21.34
N ASP A 120 35.72 19.10 -20.55
CA ASP A 120 36.63 20.19 -20.86
C ASP A 120 36.06 21.61 -20.87
N GLN A 121 36.32 22.36 -19.80
CA GLN A 121 37.45 23.29 -19.74
C GLN A 121 37.60 23.89 -18.33
N VAL A 122 38.86 23.79 -17.85
CA VAL A 122 39.44 24.44 -16.66
C VAL A 122 39.75 25.90 -17.02
N ALA A 123 39.36 26.85 -16.17
CA ALA A 123 40.07 28.09 -15.95
C ALA A 123 39.69 28.72 -14.60
N GLN A 124 40.58 28.64 -13.69
CA GLN A 124 41.13 29.55 -12.65
C GLN A 124 40.34 30.82 -12.29
N VAL A 125 39.96 30.87 -11.02
CA VAL A 125 40.42 31.68 -9.88
C VAL A 125 40.76 33.14 -10.21
N ASP A 126 40.07 34.10 -9.56
CA ASP A 126 40.75 35.03 -8.63
C ASP A 126 39.75 35.74 -7.71
N GLN A 127 40.32 36.10 -6.56
CA GLN A 127 39.78 36.58 -5.31
C GLN A 127 39.44 38.08 -5.28
N VAL A 128 38.75 38.46 -4.19
CA VAL A 128 38.95 39.65 -3.30
C VAL A 128 38.12 40.87 -3.67
N ASP A 129 37.37 41.47 -2.85
CA ASP A 129 37.33 42.09 -1.57
C ASP A 129 36.06 42.96 -1.35
N GLN A 130 35.59 42.87 -0.16
CA GLN A 130 35.06 43.88 0.80
C GLN A 130 34.30 45.14 0.37
N ALA A 131 33.26 45.35 1.15
CA ALA A 131 32.84 46.56 1.89
C ALA A 131 31.46 47.15 1.53
N ASP A 132 30.60 47.11 2.54
CA ASP A 132 29.46 48.01 2.77
C ASP A 132 29.86 49.50 2.75
N PRO A 133 28.93 50.52 2.70
CA PRO A 133 27.62 50.53 3.31
C PRO A 133 26.52 51.41 2.65
N VAL A 134 25.26 51.18 3.14
CA VAL A 134 24.19 52.15 3.38
C VAL A 134 23.85 53.21 2.32
N GLY A 135 22.61 53.17 1.82
CA GLY A 135 22.01 54.35 1.16
C GLY A 135 20.68 54.12 0.47
N ALA A 136 19.62 54.54 1.17
CA ALA A 136 18.39 55.11 0.64
C ALA A 136 17.46 54.33 -0.30
N GLY A 137 16.27 54.10 0.19
CA GLY A 137 15.14 53.55 -0.51
C GLY A 137 14.84 54.15 -1.88
N LYS A 138 14.74 53.24 -2.84
CA LYS A 138 13.94 53.44 -4.03
C LYS A 138 12.90 52.32 -4.08
N THR A 139 11.64 52.70 -3.89
CA THR A 139 10.49 51.87 -4.20
C THR A 139 10.67 51.27 -5.61
N ALA A 140 10.81 49.95 -5.67
CA ALA A 140 10.76 49.25 -6.94
C ALA A 140 9.40 49.53 -7.61
N PRO A 141 9.37 49.77 -8.94
CA PRO A 141 8.12 49.88 -9.66
C PRO A 141 7.31 48.58 -9.48
N PRO A 142 5.95 48.66 -9.43
CA PRO A 142 5.12 47.47 -9.34
C PRO A 142 5.46 46.55 -10.50
N ALA A 143 5.60 45.25 -10.19
CA ALA A 143 5.80 44.23 -11.20
C ALA A 143 4.73 44.38 -12.30
N PRO A 144 5.06 44.26 -13.59
CA PRO A 144 4.08 44.41 -14.65
C PRO A 144 2.96 43.39 -14.41
N ALA A 145 1.71 43.93 -14.39
CA ALA A 145 0.51 43.10 -14.34
C ALA A 145 0.64 41.98 -15.38
N SER A 146 0.38 40.75 -14.97
CA SER A 146 0.39 39.60 -15.85
C SER A 146 -0.46 39.93 -17.09
N THR A 147 0.17 40.07 -18.24
CA THR A 147 -0.54 40.23 -19.51
C THR A 147 -1.37 38.96 -19.71
N SER A 148 -2.70 39.09 -19.60
CA SER A 148 -3.62 38.00 -19.86
C SER A 148 -3.37 37.51 -21.29
N ASP A 149 -3.07 36.19 -21.42
CA ASP A 149 -2.86 35.54 -22.72
C ASP A 149 -4.24 35.29 -23.37
N LEU A 150 -4.86 36.37 -23.84
CA LEU A 150 -6.17 36.33 -24.52
C LEU A 150 -5.95 35.86 -25.97
N GLN A 151 -6.70 34.86 -26.36
CA GLN A 151 -6.66 34.27 -27.71
C GLN A 151 -8.05 34.21 -28.30
N THR A 152 -8.21 34.59 -29.55
CA THR A 152 -9.46 34.40 -30.30
C THR A 152 -9.49 33.00 -30.87
N VAL A 153 -10.48 32.21 -30.46
CA VAL A 153 -10.61 30.79 -30.85
C VAL A 153 -12.01 30.51 -31.41
N ASP A 154 -12.07 29.51 -32.30
CA ASP A 154 -13.30 28.93 -32.79
C ASP A 154 -13.85 27.92 -31.77
N ILE A 155 -14.97 28.27 -31.15
CA ILE A 155 -15.60 27.48 -30.08
C ILE A 155 -16.08 26.12 -30.61
N ASP A 156 -16.57 26.05 -31.85
CA ASP A 156 -17.07 24.80 -32.46
C ASP A 156 -15.93 23.80 -32.75
N SER A 157 -14.67 24.27 -32.73
CA SER A 157 -13.48 23.44 -32.91
C SER A 157 -12.93 22.85 -31.60
N ILE A 158 -13.57 23.08 -30.45
CA ILE A 158 -13.09 22.61 -29.15
C ILE A 158 -13.21 21.09 -29.08
N GLU A 159 -12.09 20.43 -28.82
CA GLU A 159 -12.00 18.98 -28.66
C GLU A 159 -11.17 18.64 -27.42
N ASP A 160 -11.69 17.78 -26.56
CA ASP A 160 -10.96 17.23 -25.41
C ASP A 160 -10.39 15.84 -25.73
N SER A 161 -9.12 15.66 -25.44
CA SER A 161 -8.42 14.41 -25.67
C SER A 161 -7.52 14.02 -24.49
N GLN A 162 -7.15 12.72 -24.44
CA GLN A 162 -6.17 12.15 -23.52
C GLN A 162 -6.44 12.46 -22.03
N PRO A 163 -7.64 12.17 -21.50
CA PRO A 163 -7.90 12.29 -20.09
C PRO A 163 -7.03 11.30 -19.31
N ARG A 164 -6.29 11.77 -18.30
CA ARG A 164 -5.43 10.97 -17.42
C ARG A 164 -5.74 11.28 -15.97
N SER A 165 -5.73 10.27 -15.09
CA SER A 165 -5.81 10.49 -13.65
C SER A 165 -4.53 11.17 -13.16
N ILE A 166 -4.63 12.02 -12.12
CA ILE A 166 -3.47 12.74 -11.59
C ILE A 166 -3.54 12.94 -10.06
N GLY A 167 -4.72 12.94 -9.47
CA GLY A 167 -4.88 13.31 -8.07
C GLY A 167 -4.21 12.32 -7.11
N VAL A 168 -4.38 11.02 -7.33
CA VAL A 168 -3.75 9.99 -6.50
C VAL A 168 -2.24 9.98 -6.70
N GLU A 169 -1.79 10.10 -7.96
CA GLU A 169 -0.38 10.16 -8.32
C GLU A 169 0.33 11.33 -7.64
N HIS A 170 -0.34 12.49 -7.60
CA HIS A 170 0.20 13.69 -6.97
C HIS A 170 0.37 13.53 -5.45
N VAL A 171 -0.66 13.03 -4.76
CA VAL A 171 -0.62 12.77 -3.32
C VAL A 171 0.39 11.66 -2.98
N ALA A 172 0.49 10.62 -3.81
CA ALA A 172 1.49 9.57 -3.62
C ALA A 172 2.92 10.08 -3.79
N LEU A 173 3.16 10.98 -4.77
CA LEU A 173 4.46 11.63 -4.95
C LEU A 173 4.83 12.52 -3.76
N HIS A 174 3.86 13.21 -3.14
CA HIS A 174 4.08 13.94 -1.90
C HIS A 174 4.60 13.01 -0.80
N ALA A 175 3.91 11.90 -0.53
CA ALA A 175 4.36 10.94 0.47
C ALA A 175 5.75 10.35 0.16
N ILE A 176 6.03 10.04 -1.10
CA ILE A 176 7.33 9.55 -1.58
C ILE A 176 8.43 10.58 -1.32
N ALA A 177 8.15 11.86 -1.52
CA ALA A 177 9.09 12.96 -1.25
C ALA A 177 9.34 13.12 0.25
N GLN A 178 8.28 13.12 1.08
CA GLN A 178 8.39 13.18 2.55
C GLN A 178 9.21 12.02 3.12
N LEU A 179 9.06 10.82 2.56
CA LEU A 179 9.85 9.65 2.94
C LEU A 179 11.27 9.64 2.34
N GLY A 180 11.64 10.60 1.49
CA GLY A 180 12.95 10.67 0.84
C GLY A 180 13.29 9.44 -0.01
N LEU A 181 12.27 8.77 -0.60
CA LEU A 181 12.49 7.50 -1.31
C LEU A 181 13.32 7.67 -2.58
N VAL A 182 13.14 8.77 -3.31
CA VAL A 182 13.90 9.04 -4.55
C VAL A 182 15.38 9.23 -4.25
N ASP A 183 15.70 9.98 -3.19
CA ASP A 183 17.09 10.24 -2.78
C ASP A 183 17.75 8.94 -2.30
N LYS A 184 17.01 8.13 -1.53
CA LYS A 184 17.50 6.83 -1.09
C LYS A 184 17.78 5.88 -2.26
N LEU A 185 16.89 5.77 -3.22
CA LEU A 185 17.08 4.96 -4.42
C LEU A 185 18.29 5.46 -5.25
N THR A 186 18.51 6.78 -5.26
CA THR A 186 19.67 7.40 -5.93
C THR A 186 20.98 7.05 -5.20
N GLN A 187 21.01 7.16 -3.87
CA GLN A 187 22.15 6.75 -3.04
C GLN A 187 22.50 5.26 -3.20
N LEU A 188 21.50 4.42 -3.46
CA LEU A 188 21.69 3.00 -3.74
C LEU A 188 22.17 2.70 -5.17
N GLY A 189 22.50 3.73 -5.97
CA GLY A 189 23.02 3.59 -7.33
C GLY A 189 21.98 3.18 -8.38
N ILE A 190 20.69 3.27 -8.07
CA ILE A 190 19.62 2.88 -9.00
C ILE A 190 19.43 3.99 -10.04
N ASN A 191 19.57 3.66 -11.34
CA ASN A 191 19.47 4.63 -12.43
C ASN A 191 18.06 5.21 -12.59
N GLY A 192 17.94 6.39 -13.25
CA GLY A 192 16.70 7.14 -13.37
C GLY A 192 15.52 6.36 -13.97
N VAL A 193 15.75 5.57 -15.01
CA VAL A 193 14.70 4.75 -15.63
C VAL A 193 14.18 3.67 -14.65
N MET A 194 15.09 3.04 -13.92
CA MET A 194 14.70 2.00 -12.97
C MET A 194 14.00 2.61 -11.75
N ARG A 195 14.46 3.80 -11.27
CA ARG A 195 13.73 4.55 -10.24
C ARG A 195 12.30 4.87 -10.68
N ALA A 196 12.11 5.35 -11.91
CA ALA A 196 10.78 5.61 -12.45
C ALA A 196 9.90 4.34 -12.51
N CYS A 197 10.47 3.19 -12.85
CA CYS A 197 9.75 1.91 -12.83
C CYS A 197 9.38 1.48 -11.39
N ILE A 198 10.26 1.68 -10.41
CA ILE A 198 9.95 1.42 -9.00
C ILE A 198 8.81 2.32 -8.53
N LEU A 199 8.87 3.62 -8.82
CA LEU A 199 7.80 4.57 -8.50
C LEU A 199 6.50 4.24 -9.24
N GLY A 200 6.59 3.80 -10.49
CA GLY A 200 5.43 3.33 -11.27
C GLY A 200 4.73 2.15 -10.61
N ASN A 201 5.47 1.15 -10.15
CA ASN A 201 4.92 0.01 -9.42
C ASN A 201 4.31 0.45 -8.07
N LEU A 202 5.03 1.29 -7.32
CA LEU A 202 4.58 1.77 -6.01
C LEU A 202 3.30 2.60 -6.12
N ILE A 203 3.28 3.59 -7.00
CA ILE A 203 2.11 4.47 -7.20
C ILE A 203 0.97 3.71 -7.86
N GLY A 204 1.25 2.79 -8.78
CA GLY A 204 0.25 1.88 -9.33
C GLY A 204 -0.44 1.07 -8.25
N ARG A 205 0.30 0.57 -7.26
CA ARG A 205 -0.26 -0.14 -6.10
C ARG A 205 -1.16 0.74 -5.23
N ILE A 206 -0.82 2.02 -5.10
CA ILE A 206 -1.59 3.01 -4.33
C ILE A 206 -2.88 3.42 -5.09
N ALA A 207 -2.78 3.68 -6.40
CA ALA A 207 -3.84 4.25 -7.23
C ALA A 207 -4.79 3.21 -7.85
N ALA A 208 -4.22 2.14 -8.42
CA ALA A 208 -4.94 1.10 -9.16
C ALA A 208 -4.29 -0.28 -8.88
N PRO A 209 -4.51 -0.84 -7.67
CA PRO A 209 -3.87 -2.08 -7.25
C PRO A 209 -4.14 -3.25 -8.23
N ALA A 210 -3.09 -3.74 -8.88
CA ALA A 210 -3.16 -4.78 -9.89
C ALA A 210 -1.80 -5.50 -10.06
N SER A 211 -1.68 -6.41 -11.03
CA SER A 211 -0.41 -7.01 -11.43
C SER A 211 0.51 -5.98 -12.10
N GLU A 212 1.82 -6.25 -12.16
CA GLU A 212 2.78 -5.37 -12.83
C GLU A 212 2.45 -5.17 -14.32
N LEU A 213 1.89 -6.18 -15.00
CA LEU A 213 1.43 -6.05 -16.37
C LEU A 213 0.24 -5.08 -16.47
N ALA A 214 -0.73 -5.19 -15.59
CA ALA A 214 -1.86 -4.26 -15.55
C ALA A 214 -1.40 -2.85 -15.14
N THR A 215 -0.46 -2.72 -14.21
CA THR A 215 0.19 -1.46 -13.83
C THR A 215 0.91 -0.83 -15.04
N TRP A 216 1.62 -1.64 -15.85
CA TRP A 216 2.27 -1.16 -17.06
C TRP A 216 1.26 -0.59 -18.07
N ASN A 217 0.11 -1.26 -18.28
CA ASN A 217 -0.96 -0.75 -19.13
C ASN A 217 -1.56 0.55 -18.57
N TRP A 218 -1.85 0.58 -17.27
CA TRP A 218 -2.39 1.76 -16.58
C TRP A 218 -1.47 2.98 -16.71
N LEU A 219 -0.16 2.80 -16.54
CA LEU A 219 0.84 3.88 -16.71
C LEU A 219 0.84 4.48 -18.12
N GLN A 220 0.50 3.70 -19.14
CA GLN A 220 0.47 4.16 -20.52
C GLN A 220 -0.85 4.84 -20.91
N THR A 221 -1.97 4.34 -20.36
CA THR A 221 -3.30 4.66 -20.89
C THR A 221 -4.15 5.52 -19.96
N GLU A 222 -3.93 5.45 -18.64
CA GLU A 222 -4.84 6.04 -17.66
C GLU A 222 -4.20 7.08 -16.75
N SER A 223 -2.88 6.97 -16.48
CA SER A 223 -2.18 7.79 -15.50
C SER A 223 -1.40 8.94 -16.14
N ALA A 224 -1.38 10.10 -15.46
CA ALA A 224 -0.51 11.22 -15.80
C ALA A 224 0.88 11.12 -15.13
N LEU A 225 1.20 10.00 -14.45
CA LEU A 225 2.47 9.85 -13.72
C LEU A 225 3.69 10.06 -14.62
N GLY A 226 3.64 9.62 -15.88
CA GLY A 226 4.71 9.84 -16.85
C GLY A 226 5.03 11.32 -17.07
N GLU A 227 4.00 12.19 -17.07
CA GLU A 227 4.18 13.64 -17.17
C GLU A 227 4.77 14.26 -15.89
N LEU A 228 4.35 13.74 -14.72
CA LEU A 228 4.86 14.23 -13.44
C LEU A 228 6.32 13.84 -13.20
N LEU A 229 6.76 12.72 -13.76
CA LEU A 229 8.13 12.21 -13.65
C LEU A 229 9.01 12.53 -14.86
N ASP A 230 8.47 13.15 -15.92
CA ASP A 230 9.11 13.33 -17.23
C ASP A 230 9.65 12.02 -17.82
N VAL A 231 8.84 10.95 -17.76
CA VAL A 231 9.19 9.59 -18.24
C VAL A 231 8.13 9.06 -19.19
N ASP A 232 8.56 8.55 -20.34
CA ASP A 232 7.69 7.85 -21.29
C ASP A 232 7.59 6.36 -20.95
N PHE A 233 6.61 5.98 -20.14
CA PHE A 233 6.36 4.58 -19.81
C PHE A 233 5.98 3.71 -21.01
N ALA A 234 5.36 4.28 -22.05
CA ALA A 234 5.02 3.54 -23.26
C ALA A 234 6.26 3.13 -24.10
N GLY A 235 7.37 3.84 -23.93
CA GLY A 235 8.67 3.47 -24.49
C GLY A 235 9.41 2.39 -23.71
N LEU A 236 8.89 1.98 -22.55
CA LEU A 236 9.51 0.99 -21.69
C LEU A 236 8.82 -0.37 -21.85
N SER A 237 9.59 -1.44 -21.89
CA SER A 237 9.04 -2.80 -21.83
C SER A 237 8.43 -3.09 -20.45
N HIS A 238 7.30 -3.81 -20.40
CA HIS A 238 6.69 -4.28 -19.15
C HIS A 238 7.68 -5.06 -18.26
N MET A 239 8.63 -5.78 -18.86
CA MET A 239 9.68 -6.50 -18.12
C MET A 239 10.55 -5.60 -17.23
N ARG A 240 10.57 -4.28 -17.49
CA ARG A 240 11.30 -3.35 -16.62
C ARG A 240 10.63 -3.14 -15.28
N LEU A 241 9.29 -3.21 -15.23
CA LEU A 241 8.54 -3.15 -13.97
C LEU A 241 8.85 -4.37 -13.09
N TYR A 242 8.90 -5.55 -13.70
CA TYR A 242 9.30 -6.78 -12.99
C TYR A 242 10.74 -6.69 -12.45
N ARG A 243 11.69 -6.26 -13.28
CA ARG A 243 13.09 -6.05 -12.84
C ARG A 243 13.23 -4.98 -11.77
N ALA A 244 12.36 -3.96 -11.79
CA ALA A 244 12.33 -2.93 -10.76
C ALA A 244 11.96 -3.52 -9.39
N SER A 245 11.00 -4.46 -9.36
CA SER A 245 10.62 -5.21 -8.16
C SER A 245 11.79 -6.05 -7.63
N ASP A 246 12.52 -6.75 -8.52
CA ASP A 246 13.68 -7.58 -8.15
C ASP A 246 14.80 -6.74 -7.53
N ILE A 247 15.14 -5.61 -8.18
CA ILE A 247 16.18 -4.68 -7.70
C ILE A 247 15.80 -4.10 -6.34
N LEU A 248 14.53 -3.71 -6.17
CA LEU A 248 14.03 -3.16 -4.92
C LEU A 248 14.10 -4.20 -3.80
N MET A 249 13.75 -5.46 -4.07
CA MET A 249 13.88 -6.56 -3.11
C MET A 249 15.32 -6.76 -2.64
N GLY A 250 16.31 -6.67 -3.53
CA GLY A 250 17.73 -6.73 -3.16
C GLY A 250 18.16 -5.62 -2.19
N GLN A 251 17.39 -4.55 -2.05
CA GLN A 251 17.66 -3.43 -1.14
C GLN A 251 16.67 -3.36 0.04
N ARG A 252 15.84 -4.39 0.26
CA ARG A 252 14.73 -4.40 1.23
C ARG A 252 15.12 -3.87 2.61
N GLN A 253 16.14 -4.42 3.25
CA GLN A 253 16.54 -4.01 4.59
C GLN A 253 16.95 -2.53 4.68
N LYS A 254 17.68 -2.05 3.66
CA LYS A 254 18.10 -0.65 3.60
C LYS A 254 16.92 0.29 3.37
N MET A 255 15.92 -0.14 2.60
CA MET A 255 14.70 0.62 2.35
C MET A 255 13.80 0.65 3.59
N GLU A 256 13.61 -0.48 4.27
CA GLU A 256 12.84 -0.56 5.52
C GLU A 256 13.46 0.34 6.61
N ALA A 257 14.78 0.26 6.82
CA ALA A 257 15.48 1.09 7.78
C ALA A 257 15.37 2.59 7.44
N HIS A 258 15.51 2.94 6.16
CA HIS A 258 15.37 4.32 5.72
C HIS A 258 13.95 4.88 5.94
N VAL A 259 12.93 4.14 5.50
CA VAL A 259 11.53 4.56 5.64
C VAL A 259 11.15 4.70 7.12
N PHE A 260 11.54 3.73 7.96
CA PHE A 260 11.28 3.81 9.39
C PHE A 260 12.01 4.98 10.04
N GLY A 261 13.26 5.24 9.68
CA GLY A 261 14.01 6.42 10.14
C GLY A 261 13.35 7.74 9.73
N ALA A 262 12.84 7.83 8.49
CA ALA A 262 12.13 9.01 8.00
C ALA A 262 10.83 9.25 8.79
N VAL A 263 9.98 8.25 8.98
CA VAL A 263 8.73 8.41 9.76
C VAL A 263 8.99 8.68 11.23
N THR A 264 10.05 8.09 11.80
CA THR A 264 10.46 8.37 13.19
C THR A 264 10.85 9.85 13.35
N SER A 265 11.58 10.40 12.38
CA SER A 265 11.96 11.81 12.38
C SER A 265 10.75 12.75 12.16
N LEU A 266 9.84 12.39 11.24
CA LEU A 266 8.66 13.21 10.90
C LEU A 266 7.65 13.30 12.04
N PHE A 267 7.42 12.19 12.75
CA PHE A 267 6.35 12.10 13.75
C PHE A 267 6.85 11.98 15.19
N GLY A 268 8.18 12.02 15.41
CA GLY A 268 8.75 11.88 16.75
C GLY A 268 8.41 10.55 17.40
N LEU A 269 8.38 9.45 16.62
CA LEU A 269 7.95 8.15 17.13
C LEU A 269 8.90 7.66 18.22
N THR A 270 8.31 7.17 19.33
CA THR A 270 9.08 6.52 20.38
C THR A 270 9.21 5.04 20.07
N GLU A 271 10.43 4.50 20.05
CA GLU A 271 10.70 3.08 19.76
C GLU A 271 10.27 2.11 20.89
N THR A 272 9.38 2.54 21.77
CA THR A 272 9.02 1.82 22.98
C THR A 272 8.01 0.69 22.77
N VAL A 273 7.21 0.77 21.71
CA VAL A 273 6.16 -0.21 21.41
C VAL A 273 6.42 -0.90 20.08
N THR A 274 6.42 -2.22 20.10
CA THR A 274 6.57 -3.06 18.90
C THR A 274 5.37 -3.98 18.81
N LEU A 275 4.58 -3.84 17.76
CA LEU A 275 3.45 -4.70 17.47
C LEU A 275 3.88 -5.76 16.46
N TYR A 276 3.59 -7.03 16.73
CA TYR A 276 3.92 -8.13 15.83
C TYR A 276 2.71 -9.00 15.52
N ASP A 277 2.45 -9.22 14.24
CA ASP A 277 1.40 -10.13 13.78
C ASP A 277 1.70 -10.65 12.37
N LEU A 278 0.93 -11.67 11.95
CA LEU A 278 1.04 -12.41 10.72
C LEU A 278 -0.26 -12.34 9.90
N THR A 279 -0.10 -12.31 8.60
CA THR A 279 -1.24 -12.46 7.69
C THR A 279 -0.93 -13.38 6.52
N ASN A 280 -1.94 -14.12 6.04
CA ASN A 280 -1.79 -14.96 4.86
C ASN A 280 -2.23 -14.19 3.61
N THR A 281 -1.55 -14.49 2.50
CA THR A 281 -2.02 -14.22 1.15
C THR A 281 -2.10 -15.53 0.39
N TYR A 282 -3.01 -15.64 -0.58
CA TYR A 282 -3.17 -16.83 -1.38
C TYR A 282 -2.67 -16.61 -2.81
N MET A 283 -2.21 -17.71 -3.40
CA MET A 283 -1.72 -17.75 -4.76
C MET A 283 -2.86 -18.12 -5.72
N GLU A 284 -2.93 -17.42 -6.85
CA GLU A 284 -3.77 -17.85 -7.97
C GLU A 284 -2.88 -18.21 -9.16
N GLY A 285 -3.03 -19.46 -9.63
CA GLY A 285 -2.22 -20.05 -10.68
C GLY A 285 -1.20 -21.06 -10.16
N GLN A 286 -0.23 -21.40 -11.01
CA GLN A 286 0.84 -22.35 -10.68
C GLN A 286 1.86 -21.70 -9.75
N SER A 287 2.17 -22.36 -8.64
CA SER A 287 3.14 -21.89 -7.64
C SER A 287 4.31 -22.85 -7.44
N GLU A 288 4.54 -23.74 -8.40
CA GLU A 288 5.53 -24.85 -8.31
C GLU A 288 6.98 -24.37 -8.14
N LEU A 289 7.28 -23.14 -8.60
CA LEU A 289 8.60 -22.52 -8.48
C LEU A 289 8.75 -21.66 -7.21
N ASN A 290 7.81 -21.75 -6.27
CA ASN A 290 7.81 -21.01 -5.02
C ASN A 290 7.74 -21.97 -3.84
N GLU A 291 8.88 -22.25 -3.22
CA GLU A 291 8.98 -23.15 -2.06
C GLU A 291 8.20 -22.63 -0.84
N ALA A 292 8.03 -21.32 -0.69
CA ALA A 292 7.25 -20.73 0.39
C ALA A 292 5.72 -20.86 0.19
N ALA A 293 5.27 -21.18 -1.03
CA ALA A 293 3.86 -21.38 -1.33
C ALA A 293 3.40 -22.77 -0.86
N GLN A 294 2.84 -22.84 0.34
CA GLN A 294 2.43 -24.08 0.99
C GLN A 294 0.95 -24.06 1.36
N PHE A 295 0.29 -25.22 1.30
CA PHE A 295 -1.05 -25.37 1.84
C PHE A 295 -1.02 -25.29 3.36
N GLY A 296 -1.84 -24.40 3.93
CA GLY A 296 -1.85 -24.12 5.36
C GLY A 296 -3.23 -23.67 5.86
N HIS A 297 -3.26 -23.19 7.10
CA HIS A 297 -4.49 -22.66 7.69
C HIS A 297 -4.79 -21.26 7.15
N SER A 298 -5.75 -21.17 6.21
CA SER A 298 -6.18 -19.89 5.63
C SER A 298 -7.14 -19.15 6.56
N LYS A 299 -6.79 -17.93 6.94
CA LYS A 299 -7.70 -17.02 7.68
C LYS A 299 -8.96 -16.68 6.84
N GLU A 300 -8.89 -16.82 5.51
CA GLU A 300 -10.00 -16.62 4.55
C GLU A 300 -10.73 -17.92 4.18
N LYS A 301 -10.39 -19.04 4.81
CA LYS A 301 -10.98 -20.38 4.54
C LYS A 301 -10.75 -20.88 3.11
N ARG A 302 -9.71 -20.42 2.42
CA ARG A 302 -9.26 -20.93 1.13
C ARG A 302 -8.40 -22.17 1.39
N SER A 303 -8.94 -23.33 1.08
CA SER A 303 -8.22 -24.63 1.16
C SER A 303 -7.85 -25.18 -0.22
N ASP A 304 -8.22 -24.49 -1.26
CA ASP A 304 -8.07 -24.83 -2.67
C ASP A 304 -6.78 -24.30 -3.30
N CYS A 305 -6.06 -23.42 -2.63
CA CYS A 305 -4.84 -22.80 -3.14
C CYS A 305 -3.73 -22.71 -2.07
N PRO A 306 -2.45 -22.75 -2.48
CA PRO A 306 -1.34 -22.53 -1.55
C PRO A 306 -1.30 -21.09 -1.04
N LEU A 307 -0.70 -20.94 0.12
CA LEU A 307 -0.58 -19.68 0.85
C LEU A 307 0.88 -19.28 0.98
N VAL A 308 1.09 -17.99 1.22
CA VAL A 308 2.33 -17.41 1.71
C VAL A 308 1.99 -16.53 2.92
N THR A 309 2.80 -16.55 3.95
CA THR A 309 2.56 -15.78 5.17
C THR A 309 3.46 -14.56 5.22
N LEU A 310 2.88 -13.37 5.41
CA LEU A 310 3.59 -12.11 5.62
C LEU A 310 3.60 -11.77 7.11
N GLY A 311 4.80 -11.67 7.70
CA GLY A 311 5.01 -11.16 9.04
C GLY A 311 5.35 -9.67 9.01
N LEU A 312 4.74 -8.90 9.90
CA LEU A 312 5.00 -7.47 10.06
C LEU A 312 5.34 -7.14 11.50
N VAL A 313 6.39 -6.35 11.66
CA VAL A 313 6.71 -5.64 12.89
C VAL A 313 6.35 -4.18 12.66
N LEU A 314 5.47 -3.64 13.49
CA LEU A 314 5.00 -2.26 13.42
C LEU A 314 5.37 -1.51 14.70
N ASP A 315 5.39 -0.19 14.61
CA ASP A 315 5.38 0.67 15.78
C ASP A 315 3.95 0.91 16.30
N GLY A 316 3.80 1.61 17.41
CA GLY A 316 2.51 1.95 18.00
C GLY A 316 1.61 2.85 17.13
N SER A 317 2.15 3.49 16.11
CA SER A 317 1.43 4.35 15.15
C SER A 317 1.08 3.62 13.85
N GLY A 318 1.38 2.32 13.75
CA GLY A 318 1.06 1.47 12.62
C GLY A 318 2.04 1.56 11.45
N PHE A 319 3.21 2.18 11.60
CA PHE A 319 4.26 2.15 10.58
C PHE A 319 5.07 0.86 10.66
N VAL A 320 5.42 0.30 9.50
CA VAL A 320 6.15 -0.96 9.41
C VAL A 320 7.65 -0.71 9.65
N ARG A 321 8.20 -1.35 10.68
CA ARG A 321 9.64 -1.40 10.97
C ARG A 321 10.35 -2.49 10.17
N ARG A 322 9.68 -3.64 10.04
CA ARG A 322 10.21 -4.83 9.34
C ARG A 322 9.09 -5.65 8.76
N SER A 323 9.34 -6.23 7.60
CA SER A 323 8.48 -7.20 6.96
C SER A 323 9.27 -8.43 6.55
N LYS A 324 8.65 -9.61 6.55
CA LYS A 324 9.27 -10.86 6.07
C LYS A 324 8.21 -11.82 5.58
N THR A 325 8.53 -12.51 4.50
CA THR A 325 7.73 -13.59 3.95
C THR A 325 8.14 -14.92 4.58
N PHE A 326 7.17 -15.75 4.94
CA PHE A 326 7.32 -17.10 5.47
C PHE A 326 6.48 -18.06 4.65
N GLU A 327 6.74 -19.35 4.83
CA GLU A 327 5.93 -20.42 4.25
C GLU A 327 4.46 -20.32 4.67
N GLY A 328 3.55 -20.74 3.79
CA GLY A 328 2.11 -20.68 4.03
C GLY A 328 1.61 -21.53 5.19
N ASN A 329 2.36 -22.58 5.56
CA ASN A 329 2.08 -23.50 6.66
C ASN A 329 2.90 -23.23 7.92
N VAL A 330 3.65 -22.12 7.98
CA VAL A 330 4.50 -21.81 9.13
C VAL A 330 3.68 -21.71 10.43
N SER A 331 4.23 -22.26 11.52
CA SER A 331 3.67 -22.07 12.86
C SER A 331 3.90 -20.63 13.30
N GLU A 332 2.83 -19.93 13.69
CA GLU A 332 2.89 -18.52 14.13
C GLU A 332 3.95 -18.30 15.22
N GLY A 333 4.04 -19.21 16.19
CA GLY A 333 5.02 -19.13 17.29
C GLY A 333 6.48 -19.23 16.85
N ALA A 334 6.78 -19.89 15.72
CA ALA A 334 8.17 -20.06 15.25
C ALA A 334 8.75 -18.80 14.58
N THR A 335 7.93 -17.79 14.29
CA THR A 335 8.33 -16.64 13.48
C THR A 335 8.86 -15.47 14.29
N LEU A 336 8.50 -15.35 15.59
CA LEU A 336 8.81 -14.19 16.44
C LEU A 336 10.30 -13.89 16.51
N GLN A 337 11.09 -14.88 16.87
CA GLN A 337 12.54 -14.71 17.08
C GLN A 337 13.23 -14.23 15.82
N VAL A 338 12.86 -14.80 14.66
CA VAL A 338 13.38 -14.40 13.35
C VAL A 338 13.05 -12.95 13.02
N MET A 339 11.87 -12.48 13.41
CA MET A 339 11.41 -11.12 13.14
C MET A 339 12.06 -10.09 14.06
N LEU A 340 12.28 -10.42 15.32
CA LEU A 340 12.86 -9.50 16.30
C LEU A 340 14.39 -9.49 16.29
N THR A 341 15.03 -10.59 15.89
CA THR A 341 16.50 -10.65 15.79
C THR A 341 17.01 -9.60 14.80
N GLY A 342 17.95 -8.75 15.24
CA GLY A 342 18.56 -7.69 14.41
C GLY A 342 17.68 -6.44 14.20
N LEU A 343 16.57 -6.29 14.92
CA LEU A 343 15.76 -5.05 14.91
C LEU A 343 16.44 -3.87 15.62
N GLN A 344 17.55 -4.10 16.33
CA GLN A 344 18.23 -3.08 17.15
C GLN A 344 17.27 -2.34 18.12
N ALA A 345 16.27 -3.04 18.60
CA ALA A 345 15.35 -2.46 19.57
C ALA A 345 16.08 -2.14 20.88
N LEU A 346 15.74 -1.02 21.50
CA LEU A 346 16.30 -0.63 22.78
C LEU A 346 16.00 -1.67 23.87
N PRO A 347 16.93 -1.95 24.81
CA PRO A 347 16.63 -2.77 25.97
C PRO A 347 15.39 -2.23 26.69
N GLY A 348 14.42 -3.11 26.99
CA GLY A 348 13.16 -2.71 27.60
C GLY A 348 12.06 -2.31 26.61
N ALA A 349 12.29 -2.44 25.30
CA ALA A 349 11.23 -2.26 24.31
C ALA A 349 10.08 -3.24 24.55
N LEU A 350 8.85 -2.75 24.47
CA LEU A 350 7.63 -3.54 24.70
C LEU A 350 7.21 -4.25 23.42
N VAL A 351 7.04 -5.56 23.48
CA VAL A 351 6.49 -6.38 22.41
C VAL A 351 5.05 -6.74 22.71
N ILE A 352 4.14 -6.38 21.81
CA ILE A 352 2.72 -6.74 21.88
C ILE A 352 2.44 -7.71 20.73
N MET A 353 1.80 -8.84 21.05
CA MET A 353 1.51 -9.88 20.06
C MET A 353 0.23 -10.65 20.38
N ASP A 354 -0.33 -11.28 19.35
CA ASP A 354 -1.50 -12.14 19.53
C ASP A 354 -1.15 -13.40 20.31
N ALA A 355 -2.18 -13.97 20.93
CA ALA A 355 -2.09 -15.22 21.72
C ALA A 355 -1.51 -16.40 20.92
N GLY A 356 -1.62 -16.42 19.59
CA GLY A 356 -1.04 -17.43 18.71
C GLY A 356 0.47 -17.46 18.73
N ILE A 357 1.06 -16.29 18.84
CA ILE A 357 2.51 -16.09 18.82
C ILE A 357 3.09 -16.18 20.24
N ALA A 358 2.29 -15.86 21.26
CA ALA A 358 2.69 -15.82 22.67
C ALA A 358 2.84 -17.21 23.31
N THR A 359 3.65 -18.08 22.71
CA THR A 359 4.05 -19.35 23.32
C THR A 359 4.96 -19.11 24.54
N GLN A 360 5.01 -20.06 25.49
CA GLN A 360 5.90 -19.91 26.65
C GLN A 360 7.36 -19.74 26.21
N ALA A 361 7.82 -20.52 25.23
CA ALA A 361 9.17 -20.40 24.68
C ALA A 361 9.47 -19.01 24.10
N ASN A 362 8.49 -18.35 23.48
CA ASN A 362 8.66 -16.98 22.99
C ASN A 362 8.68 -15.95 24.11
N VAL A 363 7.87 -16.15 25.14
CA VAL A 363 7.89 -15.28 26.34
C VAL A 363 9.24 -15.39 27.06
N ASP A 364 9.73 -16.61 27.25
CA ASP A 364 11.04 -16.85 27.90
C ASP A 364 12.18 -16.22 27.08
N TRP A 365 12.15 -16.36 25.76
CA TRP A 365 13.09 -15.72 24.86
C TRP A 365 13.07 -14.18 24.94
N LEU A 366 11.87 -13.58 25.02
CA LEU A 366 11.73 -12.13 25.20
C LEU A 366 12.36 -11.66 26.51
N ILE A 367 12.14 -12.39 27.61
CA ILE A 367 12.71 -12.07 28.93
C ILE A 367 14.24 -12.17 28.88
N GLU A 368 14.78 -13.25 28.28
CA GLU A 368 16.22 -13.46 28.13
C GLU A 368 16.90 -12.31 27.36
N HIS A 369 16.20 -11.79 26.31
CA HIS A 369 16.70 -10.69 25.47
C HIS A 369 16.30 -9.30 26.00
N ARG A 370 15.85 -9.21 27.26
CA ARG A 370 15.49 -7.97 27.97
C ARG A 370 14.37 -7.17 27.30
N TYR A 371 13.45 -7.84 26.62
CA TYR A 371 12.21 -7.23 26.15
C TYR A 371 11.15 -7.21 27.26
N ARG A 372 10.30 -6.20 27.25
CA ARG A 372 9.01 -6.23 27.90
C ARG A 372 7.98 -6.87 26.97
N TYR A 373 6.93 -7.45 27.53
CA TYR A 373 5.86 -8.01 26.73
C TYR A 373 4.47 -7.68 27.29
N LEU A 374 3.48 -7.64 26.41
CA LEU A 374 2.06 -7.53 26.76
C LEU A 374 1.27 -8.40 25.78
N VAL A 375 0.69 -9.49 26.27
CA VAL A 375 0.12 -10.54 25.45
C VAL A 375 -1.18 -11.09 26.03
N VAL A 376 -2.06 -11.60 25.15
CA VAL A 376 -3.27 -12.30 25.61
C VAL A 376 -2.90 -13.67 26.17
N ARG A 377 -3.38 -13.97 27.38
CA ARG A 377 -3.25 -15.30 27.97
C ARG A 377 -4.20 -16.28 27.26
N ARG A 378 -3.65 -17.33 26.65
CA ARG A 378 -4.45 -18.44 26.15
C ARG A 378 -4.80 -19.43 27.25
N GLY A 379 -6.09 -19.77 27.35
CA GLY A 379 -6.56 -20.72 28.35
C GLY A 379 -6.46 -20.16 29.78
N GLY A 380 -6.59 -21.04 30.76
CA GLY A 380 -6.58 -20.69 32.17
C GLY A 380 -7.95 -20.30 32.70
N VAL A 381 -8.03 -20.26 34.04
CA VAL A 381 -9.25 -19.91 34.74
C VAL A 381 -9.48 -18.41 34.61
N ARG A 382 -10.66 -18.01 34.14
CA ARG A 382 -11.09 -16.61 34.12
C ARG A 382 -11.51 -16.24 35.53
N SER A 383 -10.98 -15.13 36.03
CA SER A 383 -11.33 -14.56 37.32
C SER A 383 -11.55 -13.07 37.14
N PHE A 384 -12.56 -12.52 37.81
CA PHE A 384 -12.80 -11.08 37.72
C PHE A 384 -13.62 -10.64 38.95
N ASP A 385 -13.10 -9.64 39.66
CA ASP A 385 -13.78 -8.98 40.76
C ASP A 385 -14.10 -7.53 40.38
N ALA A 386 -15.38 -7.26 40.16
CA ALA A 386 -15.84 -5.93 39.77
C ALA A 386 -15.58 -4.87 40.86
N ALA A 387 -15.53 -5.27 42.15
CA ALA A 387 -15.27 -4.35 43.25
C ALA A 387 -13.82 -3.84 43.28
N GLN A 388 -12.88 -4.63 42.75
CA GLN A 388 -11.45 -4.28 42.65
C GLN A 388 -11.06 -3.74 41.26
N SER A 389 -12.04 -3.46 40.42
CA SER A 389 -11.78 -3.03 39.02
C SER A 389 -11.85 -1.52 38.86
N VAL A 390 -11.01 -1.01 37.95
CA VAL A 390 -11.03 0.37 37.45
C VAL A 390 -11.75 0.39 36.10
N ALA A 391 -12.58 1.41 35.84
CA ALA A 391 -13.27 1.58 34.58
C ALA A 391 -12.45 2.45 33.64
N THR A 392 -12.33 2.03 32.36
CA THR A 392 -11.79 2.82 31.27
C THR A 392 -12.76 2.80 30.09
N GLN A 393 -12.52 3.66 29.10
CA GLN A 393 -13.36 3.73 27.89
C GLN A 393 -12.55 3.44 26.63
N THR A 394 -13.17 2.71 25.70
CA THR A 394 -12.67 2.56 24.35
C THR A 394 -12.79 3.89 23.58
N GLN A 395 -12.09 4.03 22.47
CA GLN A 395 -12.28 5.16 21.54
C GLN A 395 -13.74 5.28 21.03
N GLY A 396 -14.50 4.19 21.03
CA GLY A 396 -15.91 4.13 20.67
C GLY A 396 -16.88 4.44 21.82
N GLY A 397 -16.38 4.81 23.03
CA GLY A 397 -17.20 5.12 24.20
C GLY A 397 -17.72 3.90 24.98
N GLU A 398 -17.31 2.67 24.61
CA GLU A 398 -17.67 1.46 25.36
C GLU A 398 -16.84 1.37 26.64
N THR A 399 -17.48 1.06 27.78
CA THR A 399 -16.81 0.89 29.07
C THR A 399 -16.15 -0.48 29.15
N VAL A 400 -14.89 -0.52 29.56
CA VAL A 400 -14.13 -1.73 29.92
C VAL A 400 -13.68 -1.61 31.36
N ARG A 401 -13.86 -2.68 32.15
CA ARG A 401 -13.40 -2.76 33.52
C ARG A 401 -12.13 -3.58 33.61
N LEU A 402 -11.14 -3.09 34.37
CA LEU A 402 -9.79 -3.61 34.43
C LEU A 402 -9.44 -3.99 35.86
N GLN A 403 -8.94 -5.20 36.09
CA GLN A 403 -8.47 -5.68 37.39
C GLN A 403 -7.04 -6.18 37.28
N LYS A 404 -6.13 -5.57 38.01
CA LYS A 404 -4.71 -5.91 38.05
C LYS A 404 -4.44 -6.92 39.14
N VAL A 405 -3.80 -8.02 38.82
CA VAL A 405 -3.45 -9.08 39.75
C VAL A 405 -1.98 -9.43 39.61
N MET A 406 -1.21 -9.30 40.68
CA MET A 406 0.20 -9.67 40.68
C MET A 406 0.34 -11.20 40.69
N GLY A 407 1.23 -11.74 39.87
CA GLY A 407 1.60 -13.14 39.88
C GLY A 407 2.29 -13.55 41.20
N ALA A 408 2.22 -14.81 41.55
CA ALA A 408 2.75 -15.33 42.84
C ALA A 408 4.27 -15.14 42.98
N ASP A 409 5.00 -15.07 41.85
CA ASP A 409 6.45 -14.85 41.80
C ASP A 409 6.85 -13.35 41.81
N GLY A 410 5.88 -12.44 41.74
CA GLY A 410 6.11 -10.99 41.68
C GLY A 410 6.76 -10.49 40.39
N LYS A 411 6.96 -11.35 39.38
CA LYS A 411 7.66 -11.02 38.13
C LYS A 411 6.72 -10.78 36.96
N GLU A 412 5.51 -11.29 37.03
CA GLU A 412 4.50 -11.17 36.00
C GLU A 412 3.20 -10.61 36.60
N LEU A 413 2.47 -9.89 35.76
CA LEU A 413 1.20 -9.29 36.09
C LEU A 413 0.13 -9.82 35.16
N ALA A 414 -1.03 -10.16 35.71
CA ALA A 414 -2.25 -10.48 35.01
C ALA A 414 -3.21 -9.28 35.07
N LEU A 415 -3.63 -8.77 33.90
CA LEU A 415 -4.67 -7.77 33.78
C LEU A 415 -5.93 -8.45 33.27
N TYR A 416 -6.91 -8.65 34.14
CA TYR A 416 -8.22 -9.14 33.75
C TYR A 416 -9.06 -7.99 33.27
N CYS A 417 -9.62 -8.13 32.06
CA CYS A 417 -10.41 -7.13 31.38
C CYS A 417 -11.83 -7.67 31.18
N HIS A 418 -12.85 -6.89 31.51
CA HIS A 418 -14.24 -7.21 31.27
C HIS A 418 -14.87 -6.14 30.36
N SER A 419 -15.47 -6.55 29.26
CA SER A 419 -16.17 -5.71 28.27
C SER A 419 -17.60 -6.19 28.08
N GLU A 420 -18.57 -5.28 28.19
CA GLU A 420 -20.00 -5.59 28.03
C GLU A 420 -20.34 -6.07 26.63
N GLY A 421 -19.77 -5.44 25.59
CA GLY A 421 -19.98 -5.85 24.20
C GLY A 421 -19.43 -7.26 23.92
N ARG A 422 -18.29 -7.63 24.55
CA ARG A 422 -17.75 -8.97 24.49
C ARG A 422 -18.59 -9.95 25.30
N GLN A 423 -19.11 -9.56 26.45
CA GLN A 423 -20.00 -10.36 27.27
C GLN A 423 -21.23 -10.79 26.49
N ALA A 424 -21.98 -9.85 25.91
CA ALA A 424 -23.17 -10.15 25.12
C ALA A 424 -22.88 -11.12 23.95
N LYS A 425 -21.74 -10.96 23.31
CA LYS A 425 -21.28 -11.83 22.22
C LYS A 425 -20.97 -13.26 22.69
N GLU A 426 -20.23 -13.38 23.81
CA GLU A 426 -19.84 -14.68 24.39
C GLU A 426 -21.08 -15.41 24.95
N GLU A 427 -22.00 -14.72 25.62
CA GLU A 427 -23.27 -15.27 26.09
C GLU A 427 -24.10 -15.85 24.96
N ALA A 428 -24.30 -15.09 23.87
CA ALA A 428 -25.01 -15.57 22.68
C ALA A 428 -24.34 -16.79 22.05
N MET A 429 -23.00 -16.82 22.01
CA MET A 429 -22.24 -17.98 21.52
C MET A 429 -22.41 -19.21 22.42
N VAL A 430 -22.27 -19.07 23.73
CA VAL A 430 -22.45 -20.15 24.71
C VAL A 430 -23.86 -20.70 24.64
N GLN A 431 -24.88 -19.83 24.63
CA GLN A 431 -26.26 -20.22 24.50
C GLN A 431 -26.52 -21.08 23.24
N ARG A 432 -26.02 -20.62 22.09
CA ARG A 432 -26.14 -21.36 20.81
C ARG A 432 -25.46 -22.72 20.86
N PHE A 433 -24.24 -22.81 21.44
CA PHE A 433 -23.50 -24.08 21.52
C PHE A 433 -24.12 -25.05 22.51
N CYS A 434 -24.60 -24.55 23.64
CA CYS A 434 -25.33 -25.36 24.63
C CYS A 434 -26.64 -25.88 24.05
N ALA A 435 -27.45 -25.03 23.39
CA ALA A 435 -28.70 -25.45 22.74
C ALA A 435 -28.46 -26.52 21.65
N ALA A 436 -27.41 -26.35 20.83
CA ALA A 436 -27.07 -27.36 19.82
C ALA A 436 -26.62 -28.69 20.45
N PHE A 437 -25.90 -28.63 21.58
CA PHE A 437 -25.46 -29.82 22.31
C PHE A 437 -26.64 -30.55 22.98
N GLU A 438 -27.52 -29.81 23.64
CA GLU A 438 -28.74 -30.34 24.29
C GLU A 438 -29.70 -30.98 23.22
N ALA A 439 -29.90 -30.30 22.08
CA ALA A 439 -30.67 -30.87 20.97
C ALA A 439 -30.03 -32.16 20.43
N GLY A 440 -28.69 -32.26 20.45
CA GLY A 440 -27.97 -33.48 20.09
C GLY A 440 -28.18 -34.61 21.10
N LEU A 441 -28.14 -34.31 22.41
CA LEU A 441 -28.47 -35.26 23.48
C LEU A 441 -29.92 -35.72 23.39
N GLN A 442 -30.86 -34.80 23.18
CA GLN A 442 -32.28 -35.12 23.02
C GLN A 442 -32.54 -36.07 21.86
N LYS A 443 -31.88 -35.87 20.71
CA LYS A 443 -31.95 -36.82 19.55
C LYS A 443 -31.46 -38.22 19.92
N ILE A 444 -30.49 -38.35 20.82
CA ILE A 444 -30.05 -39.67 21.30
C ILE A 444 -31.16 -40.28 22.18
N VAL A 445 -31.75 -39.52 23.11
CA VAL A 445 -32.87 -39.96 23.96
C VAL A 445 -34.05 -40.40 23.11
N ASP A 446 -34.49 -39.57 22.15
CA ASP A 446 -35.59 -39.90 21.22
C ASP A 446 -35.29 -41.18 20.40
N GLY A 447 -34.01 -41.42 20.11
CA GLY A 447 -33.58 -42.65 19.50
C GLY A 447 -33.71 -43.88 20.35
N LEU A 448 -33.55 -43.77 21.68
CA LEU A 448 -33.69 -44.90 22.61
C LEU A 448 -35.13 -45.46 22.65
N SER A 449 -36.14 -44.64 22.40
CA SER A 449 -37.54 -45.04 22.34
C SER A 449 -37.94 -45.74 21.02
N LYS A 450 -37.14 -45.61 19.96
CA LYS A 450 -37.46 -46.14 18.63
C LYS A 450 -37.06 -47.62 18.46
N PRO A 451 -37.92 -48.47 17.83
CA PRO A 451 -37.74 -49.94 17.82
C PRO A 451 -36.53 -50.40 16.99
N ARG A 452 -36.04 -49.67 16.02
CA ARG A 452 -34.91 -50.06 15.14
C ARG A 452 -33.61 -49.32 15.40
N THR A 453 -33.47 -48.61 16.52
CA THR A 453 -32.27 -47.86 16.85
C THR A 453 -31.31 -48.71 17.68
N GLU A 454 -30.03 -48.66 17.37
CA GLU A 454 -28.96 -49.30 18.15
C GLU A 454 -28.87 -48.67 19.55
N LYS A 455 -29.10 -49.50 20.59
CA LYS A 455 -29.16 -49.11 22.00
C LYS A 455 -27.99 -49.64 22.83
N SER A 456 -27.02 -50.28 22.23
CA SER A 456 -25.85 -50.79 22.91
C SER A 456 -25.11 -49.66 23.63
N VAL A 457 -24.71 -49.91 24.88
CA VAL A 457 -24.03 -48.91 25.73
C VAL A 457 -22.81 -48.34 25.00
N THR A 458 -22.01 -49.19 24.37
CA THR A 458 -20.82 -48.78 23.64
C THR A 458 -21.17 -47.80 22.47
N LYS A 459 -22.21 -48.14 21.70
CA LYS A 459 -22.62 -47.28 20.56
C LYS A 459 -23.22 -45.95 20.98
N VAL A 460 -23.96 -45.93 22.09
CA VAL A 460 -24.50 -44.68 22.67
C VAL A 460 -23.34 -43.81 23.19
N GLN A 461 -22.36 -44.41 23.89
CA GLN A 461 -21.17 -43.70 24.33
C GLN A 461 -20.36 -43.12 23.18
N GLU A 462 -20.17 -43.87 22.08
CA GLU A 462 -19.55 -43.35 20.86
C GLU A 462 -20.27 -42.13 20.30
N ARG A 463 -21.62 -42.19 20.23
CA ARG A 463 -22.45 -41.07 19.75
C ARG A 463 -22.31 -39.84 20.64
N ILE A 464 -22.29 -40.02 21.96
CA ILE A 464 -22.04 -38.94 22.93
C ILE A 464 -20.62 -38.40 22.76
N GLY A 465 -19.61 -39.26 22.59
CA GLY A 465 -18.23 -38.84 22.30
C GLY A 465 -18.10 -37.96 21.06
N ARG A 466 -18.74 -38.37 19.96
CA ARG A 466 -18.79 -37.54 18.72
C ARG A 466 -19.53 -36.21 18.92
N LEU A 467 -20.60 -36.21 19.74
CA LEU A 467 -21.34 -35.01 20.06
C LEU A 467 -20.50 -34.05 20.93
N LYS A 468 -19.79 -34.60 21.94
CA LYS A 468 -18.83 -33.83 22.75
C LYS A 468 -17.73 -33.18 21.89
N GLN A 469 -17.15 -33.93 20.97
CA GLN A 469 -16.13 -33.42 20.04
C GLN A 469 -16.64 -32.24 19.18
N LYS A 470 -17.90 -32.31 18.74
CA LYS A 470 -18.55 -31.25 17.93
C LYS A 470 -19.06 -30.06 18.74
N SER A 471 -19.08 -30.15 20.07
CA SER A 471 -19.75 -29.18 20.98
C SER A 471 -19.02 -27.84 21.13
N ARG A 472 -17.83 -27.66 20.55
CA ARG A 472 -17.00 -26.45 20.71
C ARG A 472 -16.81 -26.03 22.17
N GLY A 473 -16.62 -27.00 23.06
CA GLY A 473 -16.41 -26.79 24.49
C GLY A 473 -17.69 -26.73 25.35
N ALA A 474 -18.90 -26.68 24.75
CA ALA A 474 -20.14 -26.69 25.55
C ALA A 474 -20.29 -27.93 26.40
N SER A 475 -19.84 -29.09 25.95
CA SER A 475 -19.97 -30.38 26.67
C SER A 475 -19.31 -30.42 28.05
N GLN A 476 -18.32 -29.55 28.33
CA GLN A 476 -17.67 -29.46 29.63
C GLN A 476 -18.63 -29.04 30.74
N HIS A 477 -19.73 -28.38 30.39
CA HIS A 477 -20.74 -27.87 31.32
C HIS A 477 -21.88 -28.88 31.60
N TYR A 478 -21.73 -30.13 31.15
CA TYR A 478 -22.77 -31.13 31.26
C TYR A 478 -22.24 -32.41 31.89
N GLN A 479 -22.87 -32.82 32.98
CA GLN A 479 -22.75 -34.15 33.54
C GLN A 479 -23.80 -35.04 32.86
N ILE A 480 -23.32 -36.09 32.17
CA ILE A 480 -24.18 -36.98 31.40
C ILE A 480 -24.19 -38.35 32.10
N THR A 481 -25.36 -38.83 32.43
CA THR A 481 -25.58 -40.11 33.11
C THR A 481 -26.30 -41.06 32.16
N LEU A 482 -25.73 -42.25 31.98
CA LEU A 482 -26.32 -43.36 31.27
C LEU A 482 -26.82 -44.41 32.26
N THR A 483 -28.12 -44.76 32.19
CA THR A 483 -28.69 -45.84 32.97
C THR A 483 -28.82 -47.05 32.07
N PRO A 484 -28.08 -48.15 32.32
CA PRO A 484 -28.23 -49.38 31.54
C PRO A 484 -29.50 -50.15 31.98
N HIS A 485 -30.01 -50.98 31.07
CA HIS A 485 -31.00 -51.99 31.42
C HIS A 485 -30.37 -53.07 32.32
N GLU A 486 -31.21 -53.90 32.98
CA GLU A 486 -30.76 -54.96 33.86
C GLU A 486 -29.72 -55.89 33.23
N SER A 487 -29.76 -56.10 31.93
CA SER A 487 -28.79 -56.89 31.21
C SER A 487 -27.38 -56.27 31.06
N GLY A 488 -27.22 -54.98 31.40
CA GLY A 488 -25.99 -54.20 31.25
C GLY A 488 -25.57 -53.91 29.82
N LYS A 489 -26.24 -54.51 28.81
CA LYS A 489 -25.80 -54.45 27.38
C LYS A 489 -26.40 -53.26 26.63
N THR A 490 -27.59 -52.80 27.06
CA THR A 490 -28.34 -51.71 26.39
C THR A 490 -28.61 -50.56 27.35
N VAL A 491 -28.79 -49.34 26.83
CA VAL A 491 -29.11 -48.14 27.60
C VAL A 491 -30.62 -48.04 27.77
N ALA A 492 -31.07 -47.94 29.03
CA ALA A 492 -32.49 -47.70 29.42
C ALA A 492 -32.83 -46.21 29.33
N ALA A 493 -31.98 -45.36 29.90
CA ALA A 493 -32.19 -43.92 29.92
C ALA A 493 -30.88 -43.15 29.78
N LEU A 494 -30.99 -41.93 29.28
CA LEU A 494 -29.93 -40.94 29.26
C LEU A 494 -30.48 -39.65 29.84
N SER A 495 -29.75 -39.11 30.83
CA SER A 495 -30.07 -37.83 31.45
C SER A 495 -28.84 -36.97 31.51
N TRP A 496 -29.02 -35.68 31.63
CA TRP A 496 -27.93 -34.74 31.81
C TRP A 496 -28.30 -33.61 32.78
N LYS A 497 -27.29 -33.08 33.45
CA LYS A 497 -27.38 -31.89 34.28
C LYS A 497 -26.39 -30.85 33.76
N LYS A 498 -26.86 -29.61 33.64
CA LYS A 498 -25.98 -28.50 33.23
C LYS A 498 -25.39 -27.85 34.49
N GLU A 499 -24.06 -27.85 34.57
CA GLU A 499 -23.30 -27.20 35.65
C GLU A 499 -22.17 -26.41 35.00
N LEU A 500 -22.17 -25.08 35.20
CA LEU A 500 -21.15 -24.24 34.60
C LEU A 500 -19.79 -24.47 35.26
N VAL A 501 -18.80 -24.81 34.47
CA VAL A 501 -17.41 -24.90 34.96
C VAL A 501 -16.93 -23.51 35.34
N GLN A 502 -16.52 -23.35 36.58
CA GLN A 502 -16.01 -22.09 37.11
C GLN A 502 -14.74 -21.65 36.36
N GLY A 503 -14.62 -20.34 36.13
CA GLY A 503 -13.52 -19.76 35.34
C GLY A 503 -13.56 -20.02 33.85
N SER A 504 -14.67 -20.60 33.34
CA SER A 504 -14.90 -20.78 31.90
C SER A 504 -15.48 -19.51 31.25
N MET A 505 -15.55 -19.51 29.92
CA MET A 505 -16.27 -18.47 29.16
C MET A 505 -17.76 -18.39 29.54
N ALA A 506 -18.36 -19.51 29.93
CA ALA A 506 -19.78 -19.58 30.31
C ALA A 506 -20.06 -19.03 31.70
N SER A 507 -19.12 -19.16 32.63
CA SER A 507 -19.25 -18.64 34.01
C SER A 507 -18.77 -17.19 34.15
N HIS A 508 -17.82 -16.77 33.28
CA HIS A 508 -17.26 -15.42 33.28
C HIS A 508 -17.25 -14.88 31.84
N PRO A 509 -18.44 -14.63 31.24
CA PRO A 509 -18.53 -14.06 29.92
C PRO A 509 -17.97 -12.64 29.89
N GLY A 510 -17.38 -12.24 28.77
CA GLY A 510 -16.79 -10.91 28.61
C GLY A 510 -15.40 -10.73 29.23
N VAL A 511 -14.93 -11.68 30.03
CA VAL A 511 -13.62 -11.59 30.70
C VAL A 511 -12.52 -12.19 29.84
N TYR A 512 -11.42 -11.45 29.66
CA TYR A 512 -10.16 -11.95 29.11
C TYR A 512 -8.98 -11.47 29.95
N CYS A 513 -7.84 -12.11 29.80
CA CYS A 513 -6.67 -11.82 30.61
C CYS A 513 -5.47 -11.47 29.71
N LEU A 514 -4.81 -10.38 30.03
CA LEU A 514 -3.51 -10.00 29.50
C LEU A 514 -2.41 -10.40 30.47
N ARG A 515 -1.26 -10.82 29.98
CA ARG A 515 -0.05 -11.11 30.76
C ARG A 515 1.02 -10.11 30.36
N THR A 516 1.78 -9.64 31.37
CA THR A 516 2.87 -8.69 31.12
C THR A 516 3.93 -8.75 32.25
N ASN A 517 5.20 -8.45 31.90
CA ASN A 517 6.27 -8.17 32.86
C ASN A 517 6.45 -6.65 33.07
N VAL A 518 5.53 -5.82 32.56
CA VAL A 518 5.49 -4.38 32.84
C VAL A 518 4.75 -4.16 34.14
N LEU A 519 5.48 -3.94 35.22
CA LEU A 519 4.91 -3.86 36.59
C LEU A 519 4.61 -2.43 37.02
N ASP A 520 5.25 -1.46 36.35
CA ASP A 520 5.27 -0.04 36.70
C ASP A 520 4.12 0.79 36.05
N TRP A 521 3.32 0.17 35.18
CA TRP A 521 2.20 0.85 34.54
C TRP A 521 0.89 0.59 35.24
N ASP A 522 -0.02 1.57 35.20
CA ASP A 522 -1.40 1.40 35.67
C ASP A 522 -2.23 0.56 34.68
N GLU A 523 -3.43 0.20 35.10
CA GLU A 523 -4.35 -0.64 34.36
C GLU A 523 -4.78 -0.02 33.06
N ASP A 524 -5.07 1.29 33.07
CA ASP A 524 -5.52 2.03 31.87
C ASP A 524 -4.44 2.06 30.82
N ARG A 525 -3.21 2.45 31.17
CA ARG A 525 -2.08 2.49 30.26
C ARG A 525 -1.77 1.13 29.63
N LEU A 526 -1.79 0.07 30.43
CA LEU A 526 -1.59 -1.30 29.93
C LEU A 526 -2.67 -1.66 28.91
N TRP A 527 -3.93 -1.38 29.25
CA TRP A 527 -5.04 -1.74 28.38
C TRP A 527 -5.08 -0.89 27.10
N GLN A 528 -4.90 0.43 27.19
CA GLN A 528 -4.84 1.33 26.04
C GLN A 528 -3.70 0.92 25.07
N THR A 529 -2.55 0.56 25.63
CA THR A 529 -1.42 0.07 24.82
C THR A 529 -1.73 -1.25 24.14
N TYR A 530 -2.44 -2.17 24.84
CA TYR A 530 -2.89 -3.42 24.21
C TYR A 530 -3.94 -3.15 23.11
N ALA A 531 -4.83 -2.17 23.32
CA ALA A 531 -5.87 -1.83 22.36
C ALA A 531 -5.30 -1.38 21.01
N THR A 532 -4.04 -0.89 20.95
CA THR A 532 -3.36 -0.59 19.68
C THR A 532 -3.16 -1.82 18.77
N LEU A 533 -3.25 -3.05 19.31
CA LEU A 533 -3.28 -4.28 18.49
C LEU A 533 -4.48 -4.32 17.52
N THR A 534 -5.60 -3.71 17.87
CA THR A 534 -6.75 -3.63 16.96
C THR A 534 -6.42 -2.79 15.71
N ASP A 535 -5.44 -1.89 15.83
CA ASP A 535 -4.97 -1.09 14.70
C ASP A 535 -4.19 -1.94 13.70
N ILE A 536 -3.50 -3.02 14.13
CA ILE A 536 -2.85 -3.99 13.22
C ILE A 536 -3.88 -4.67 12.30
N GLU A 537 -5.04 -5.01 12.82
CA GLU A 537 -6.10 -5.57 11.97
C GLU A 537 -6.51 -4.57 10.87
N SER A 538 -6.50 -3.27 11.17
CA SER A 538 -6.76 -2.22 10.17
C SER A 538 -5.64 -2.12 9.14
N VAL A 539 -4.37 -2.31 9.55
CA VAL A 539 -3.20 -2.39 8.66
C VAL A 539 -3.35 -3.54 7.67
N PHE A 540 -3.64 -4.74 8.17
CA PHE A 540 -3.83 -5.89 7.29
C PHE A 540 -5.07 -5.76 6.38
N ARG A 541 -6.13 -5.13 6.86
CA ARG A 541 -7.30 -4.82 6.03
C ARG A 541 -6.91 -3.87 4.90
N SER A 542 -6.15 -2.82 5.19
CA SER A 542 -5.67 -1.86 4.19
C SER A 542 -4.78 -2.55 3.15
N LEU A 543 -3.80 -3.34 3.58
CA LEU A 543 -2.94 -4.12 2.69
C LEU A 543 -3.75 -5.05 1.77
N LYS A 544 -4.70 -5.81 2.32
CA LYS A 544 -5.47 -6.82 1.58
C LYS A 544 -6.54 -6.23 0.67
N SER A 545 -7.30 -5.26 1.16
CA SER A 545 -8.51 -4.77 0.50
C SER A 545 -8.29 -3.48 -0.28
N GLU A 546 -7.35 -2.64 0.15
CA GLU A 546 -7.13 -1.33 -0.45
C GLU A 546 -5.90 -1.31 -1.38
N LEU A 547 -4.88 -2.13 -1.10
CA LEU A 547 -3.60 -2.12 -1.80
C LEU A 547 -3.27 -3.41 -2.57
N GLY A 548 -4.22 -4.35 -2.64
CA GLY A 548 -4.10 -5.54 -3.48
C GLY A 548 -2.97 -6.50 -3.09
N LEU A 549 -2.76 -6.72 -1.76
CA LEU A 549 -1.81 -7.72 -1.27
C LEU A 549 -2.12 -9.11 -1.84
N ARG A 550 -3.39 -9.36 -2.15
CA ARG A 550 -3.91 -10.62 -2.67
C ARG A 550 -4.99 -10.40 -3.74
N PRO A 551 -5.19 -11.33 -4.69
CA PRO A 551 -4.38 -12.55 -4.89
C PRO A 551 -3.00 -12.26 -5.45
N VAL A 552 -2.07 -13.23 -5.32
CA VAL A 552 -0.74 -13.17 -5.93
C VAL A 552 -0.73 -14.06 -7.17
N PHE A 553 -0.27 -13.50 -8.31
CA PHE A 553 -0.23 -14.18 -9.61
C PHE A 553 1.18 -14.58 -10.05
N HIS A 554 2.20 -14.30 -9.24
CA HIS A 554 3.58 -14.62 -9.55
C HIS A 554 3.90 -16.09 -9.26
N HIS A 555 4.80 -16.68 -10.07
CA HIS A 555 5.16 -18.10 -9.99
C HIS A 555 6.45 -18.36 -9.20
N THR A 556 7.39 -17.39 -9.14
CA THR A 556 8.66 -17.55 -8.43
C THR A 556 8.64 -16.83 -7.10
N GLN A 557 9.42 -17.32 -6.14
CA GLN A 557 9.49 -16.76 -4.79
C GLN A 557 9.93 -15.30 -4.79
N GLU A 558 10.98 -14.94 -5.54
CA GLU A 558 11.50 -13.56 -5.57
C GLU A 558 10.45 -12.57 -6.07
N ARG A 559 9.61 -12.99 -7.04
CA ARG A 559 8.53 -12.16 -7.57
C ARG A 559 7.39 -11.98 -6.58
N VAL A 560 7.05 -13.04 -5.86
CA VAL A 560 6.08 -12.97 -4.76
C VAL A 560 6.58 -12.03 -3.68
N ASP A 561 7.82 -12.18 -3.26
CA ASP A 561 8.45 -11.32 -2.25
C ASP A 561 8.50 -9.86 -2.69
N GLY A 562 8.82 -9.60 -3.96
CA GLY A 562 8.80 -8.26 -4.56
C GLY A 562 7.41 -7.63 -4.54
N HIS A 563 6.38 -8.38 -4.94
CA HIS A 563 4.98 -7.94 -4.89
C HIS A 563 4.54 -7.58 -3.46
N LEU A 564 4.86 -8.43 -2.48
CA LEU A 564 4.52 -8.20 -1.09
C LEU A 564 5.26 -6.97 -0.54
N PHE A 565 6.55 -6.84 -0.85
CA PHE A 565 7.36 -5.71 -0.38
C PHE A 565 6.92 -4.37 -0.97
N ILE A 566 6.60 -4.30 -2.27
CA ILE A 566 6.03 -3.10 -2.90
C ILE A 566 4.70 -2.73 -2.23
N THR A 567 3.87 -3.72 -1.90
CA THR A 567 2.60 -3.47 -1.21
C THR A 567 2.82 -2.92 0.21
N VAL A 568 3.84 -3.40 0.93
CA VAL A 568 4.23 -2.85 2.23
C VAL A 568 4.73 -1.40 2.10
N LEU A 569 5.56 -1.08 1.11
CA LEU A 569 6.01 0.29 0.87
C LEU A 569 4.86 1.22 0.46
N ALA A 570 3.92 0.73 -0.36
CA ALA A 570 2.70 1.46 -0.71
C ALA A 570 1.86 1.76 0.54
N TYR A 571 1.76 0.79 1.45
CA TYR A 571 1.10 0.98 2.74
C TYR A 571 1.79 2.07 3.57
N GLN A 572 3.12 2.12 3.63
CA GLN A 572 3.86 3.17 4.35
C GLN A 572 3.52 4.57 3.82
N CYS A 573 3.46 4.75 2.49
CA CYS A 573 3.04 6.01 1.87
C CYS A 573 1.59 6.37 2.25
N VAL A 574 0.67 5.40 2.18
CA VAL A 574 -0.74 5.59 2.54
C VAL A 574 -0.90 5.91 4.02
N GLN A 575 -0.14 5.24 4.90
CA GLN A 575 -0.18 5.49 6.34
C GLN A 575 0.33 6.89 6.67
N LEU A 576 1.39 7.36 6.01
CA LEU A 576 1.88 8.73 6.14
C LEU A 576 0.78 9.73 5.75
N ILE A 577 0.20 9.61 4.56
CA ILE A 577 -0.89 10.47 4.09
C ILE A 577 -2.06 10.48 5.08
N ARG A 578 -2.48 9.32 5.55
CA ARG A 578 -3.58 9.20 6.52
C ARG A 578 -3.25 9.84 7.86
N THR A 579 -2.00 9.75 8.31
CA THR A 579 -1.54 10.35 9.57
C THR A 579 -1.56 11.88 9.47
N GLU A 580 -1.05 12.45 8.37
CA GLU A 580 -1.11 13.89 8.09
C GLU A 580 -2.56 14.40 7.99
N LEU A 581 -3.40 13.69 7.23
CA LEU A 581 -4.82 14.05 7.07
C LEU A 581 -5.60 13.95 8.39
N LYS A 582 -5.33 12.94 9.21
CA LYS A 582 -5.95 12.76 10.53
C LYS A 582 -5.61 13.91 11.47
N ALA A 583 -4.40 14.44 11.44
CA ALA A 583 -4.00 15.62 12.19
C ALA A 583 -4.81 16.88 11.80
N CYS A 584 -5.34 16.92 10.56
CA CYS A 584 -6.22 17.97 10.04
C CYS A 584 -7.73 17.62 10.12
N GLY A 585 -8.10 16.58 10.89
CA GLY A 585 -9.50 16.17 11.09
C GLY A 585 -10.13 15.43 9.90
N ILE A 586 -9.32 14.80 9.03
CA ILE A 586 -9.76 13.96 7.90
C ILE A 586 -9.38 12.50 8.21
N SER A 587 -10.37 11.65 8.53
CA SER A 587 -10.15 10.28 9.01
C SER A 587 -10.75 9.19 8.10
N GLU A 588 -10.97 9.49 6.83
CA GLU A 588 -11.54 8.55 5.87
C GLU A 588 -10.59 7.39 5.55
N SER A 589 -11.19 6.25 5.09
CA SER A 589 -10.44 5.11 4.58
C SER A 589 -9.65 5.46 3.32
N TRP A 590 -8.56 4.73 3.03
CA TRP A 590 -7.84 4.96 1.78
C TRP A 590 -8.72 4.73 0.55
N ALA A 591 -9.62 3.78 0.61
CA ALA A 591 -10.56 3.53 -0.49
C ALA A 591 -11.46 4.75 -0.78
N THR A 592 -11.90 5.46 0.25
CA THR A 592 -12.70 6.69 0.12
C THR A 592 -11.85 7.84 -0.42
N LEU A 593 -10.68 8.09 0.20
CA LEU A 593 -9.73 9.10 -0.25
C LEU A 593 -9.33 8.91 -1.71
N ARG A 594 -8.99 7.68 -2.10
CA ARG A 594 -8.64 7.34 -3.47
C ARG A 594 -9.75 7.67 -4.47
N LYS A 595 -11.01 7.39 -4.16
CA LYS A 595 -12.15 7.75 -5.02
C LYS A 595 -12.26 9.26 -5.20
N THR A 596 -12.11 10.04 -4.13
CA THR A 596 -12.12 11.51 -4.19
C THR A 596 -10.96 12.03 -5.03
N LEU A 597 -9.76 11.48 -4.86
CA LEU A 597 -8.56 11.86 -5.60
C LEU A 597 -8.64 11.52 -7.10
N GLN A 598 -9.24 10.37 -7.46
CA GLN A 598 -9.35 9.90 -8.84
C GLN A 598 -10.28 10.75 -9.73
N VAL A 599 -11.10 11.61 -9.14
CA VAL A 599 -11.98 12.53 -9.90
C VAL A 599 -11.17 13.53 -10.70
N GLN A 600 -10.01 13.95 -10.19
CA GLN A 600 -9.19 14.95 -10.87
C GLN A 600 -8.49 14.33 -12.08
N ARG A 601 -8.71 14.95 -13.23
CA ARG A 601 -8.17 14.52 -14.52
C ARG A 601 -7.28 15.59 -15.13
N ARG A 602 -6.29 15.14 -15.88
CA ARG A 602 -5.46 15.98 -16.74
C ARG A 602 -5.85 15.72 -18.20
N THR A 603 -6.28 16.78 -18.92
CA THR A 603 -6.85 16.67 -20.26
C THR A 603 -6.15 17.64 -21.20
N THR A 604 -6.04 17.30 -22.47
CA THR A 604 -5.65 18.22 -23.54
C THR A 604 -6.92 18.74 -24.19
N THR A 605 -7.13 20.05 -24.13
CA THR A 605 -8.16 20.74 -24.90
C THR A 605 -7.50 21.38 -26.11
N SER A 606 -7.96 21.05 -27.31
CA SER A 606 -7.48 21.57 -28.58
C SER A 606 -8.53 22.49 -29.16
N MET A 607 -8.10 23.62 -29.74
CA MET A 607 -9.01 24.60 -30.35
C MET A 607 -8.31 25.34 -31.49
N ARG A 608 -9.07 25.72 -32.51
CA ARG A 608 -8.57 26.53 -33.65
C ARG A 608 -8.55 28.00 -33.26
N ARG A 609 -7.45 28.67 -33.57
CA ARG A 609 -7.30 30.11 -33.43
C ARG A 609 -7.74 30.84 -34.72
N ALA A 610 -8.06 32.13 -34.58
CA ALA A 610 -8.43 32.99 -35.71
C ALA A 610 -7.32 33.11 -36.80
N ASP A 611 -6.06 32.91 -36.44
CA ASP A 611 -4.91 32.90 -37.35
C ASP A 611 -4.70 31.57 -38.10
N GLY A 612 -5.61 30.61 -37.96
CA GLY A 612 -5.57 29.30 -38.59
C GLY A 612 -4.70 28.26 -37.90
N HIS A 613 -4.00 28.61 -36.79
CA HIS A 613 -3.22 27.66 -36.00
C HIS A 613 -4.11 26.92 -34.99
N THR A 614 -3.67 25.75 -34.58
CA THR A 614 -4.32 24.97 -33.49
C THR A 614 -3.61 25.23 -32.15
N LEU A 615 -4.37 25.64 -31.14
CA LEU A 615 -3.90 25.78 -29.77
C LEU A 615 -4.26 24.52 -28.99
N HIS A 616 -3.26 23.84 -28.46
CA HIS A 616 -3.42 22.73 -27.51
C HIS A 616 -3.11 23.23 -26.11
N VAL A 617 -4.05 23.05 -25.18
CA VAL A 617 -3.89 23.39 -23.76
C VAL A 617 -3.97 22.11 -22.94
N ARG A 618 -2.85 21.69 -22.35
CA ARG A 618 -2.79 20.55 -21.44
C ARG A 618 -2.84 21.05 -20.00
N LYS A 619 -3.93 20.79 -19.28
CA LYS A 619 -4.13 21.23 -17.89
C LYS A 619 -4.88 20.21 -17.05
N THR A 620 -4.80 20.38 -15.77
CA THR A 620 -5.55 19.58 -14.78
C THR A 620 -6.90 20.24 -14.53
N SER A 621 -7.97 19.44 -14.38
CA SER A 621 -9.30 19.94 -14.02
C SER A 621 -9.24 20.64 -12.65
N LYS A 622 -10.10 21.62 -12.44
CA LYS A 622 -10.21 22.33 -11.15
C LYS A 622 -10.57 21.32 -10.06
N ALA A 623 -9.86 21.39 -8.94
CA ALA A 623 -10.15 20.55 -7.78
C ALA A 623 -11.53 20.94 -7.18
N GLU A 624 -12.36 19.93 -6.94
CA GLU A 624 -13.62 20.09 -6.22
C GLU A 624 -13.38 20.36 -4.71
N PRO A 625 -14.36 20.88 -3.97
CA PRO A 625 -14.17 21.28 -2.56
C PRO A 625 -13.61 20.17 -1.66
N ALA A 626 -14.09 18.93 -1.83
CA ALA A 626 -13.59 17.77 -1.07
C ALA A 626 -12.11 17.49 -1.35
N LEU A 627 -11.72 17.55 -2.63
CA LEU A 627 -10.34 17.36 -3.05
C LEU A 627 -9.45 18.53 -2.63
N MET A 628 -9.96 19.77 -2.73
CA MET A 628 -9.25 20.97 -2.29
C MET A 628 -8.90 20.89 -0.80
N ARG A 629 -9.82 20.40 0.04
CA ARG A 629 -9.58 20.19 1.48
C ARG A 629 -8.42 19.22 1.72
N ILE A 630 -8.32 18.13 0.94
CA ILE A 630 -7.21 17.18 1.04
C ILE A 630 -5.88 17.86 0.67
N TYR A 631 -5.84 18.59 -0.44
CA TYR A 631 -4.62 19.27 -0.88
C TYR A 631 -4.16 20.37 0.09
N GLN A 632 -5.08 21.12 0.65
CA GLN A 632 -4.78 22.11 1.69
C GLN A 632 -4.22 21.47 2.95
N ALA A 633 -4.81 20.34 3.39
CA ALA A 633 -4.32 19.61 4.56
C ALA A 633 -2.91 19.05 4.37
N LEU A 634 -2.56 18.63 3.14
CA LEU A 634 -1.23 18.12 2.79
C LEU A 634 -0.26 19.24 2.35
N GLY A 635 -0.69 20.50 2.26
CA GLY A 635 0.16 21.62 1.82
C GLY A 635 0.65 21.50 0.37
N ILE A 636 -0.11 20.84 -0.52
CA ILE A 636 0.29 20.62 -1.91
C ILE A 636 -0.60 21.37 -2.91
N SER A 637 -0.05 21.55 -4.12
CA SER A 637 -0.74 22.30 -5.19
C SER A 637 -2.04 21.64 -5.64
N ALA A 638 -3.09 22.43 -5.79
CA ALA A 638 -4.37 21.98 -6.36
C ALA A 638 -4.35 21.79 -7.89
N SER A 639 -3.25 22.18 -8.55
CA SER A 639 -3.09 22.14 -10.01
C SER A 639 -1.80 21.39 -10.41
N PRO A 640 -1.68 20.09 -10.07
CA PRO A 640 -0.48 19.32 -10.38
C PRO A 640 -0.18 19.31 -11.90
N GLY A 641 1.11 19.36 -12.25
CA GLY A 641 1.58 19.39 -13.64
C GLY A 641 1.43 20.74 -14.35
N GLY A 642 0.82 21.75 -13.71
CA GLY A 642 0.65 23.09 -14.27
C GLY A 642 -0.11 23.14 -15.60
N VAL A 643 -0.04 24.27 -16.29
CA VAL A 643 -0.63 24.47 -17.62
C VAL A 643 0.47 24.41 -18.69
N LYS A 644 0.30 23.57 -19.69
CA LYS A 644 1.16 23.50 -20.87
C LYS A 644 0.39 23.97 -22.10
N LYS A 645 1.00 24.81 -22.91
CA LYS A 645 0.39 25.36 -24.16
C LYS A 645 1.32 25.05 -25.33
N LEU A 646 0.74 24.57 -26.42
CA LEU A 646 1.43 24.35 -27.68
C LEU A 646 0.56 24.93 -28.80
N VAL A 647 1.14 25.78 -29.62
CA VAL A 647 0.51 26.33 -30.82
C VAL A 647 1.21 25.71 -32.04
N VAL A 648 0.44 25.14 -32.97
CA VAL A 648 0.94 24.44 -34.13
C VAL A 648 0.31 24.96 -35.42
#